data_2796020118641dcec62e754aa4360c21
#
_entry.id   2796020118641dcec62e754aa4360c21
#
_cell.length_a   1.000
_cell.length_b   1.000
_cell.length_c   1.000
_cell.angle_alpha   90.00
_cell.angle_beta   90.00
_cell.angle_gamma   90.00
#
_symmetry.space_group_name_H-M   'P 1'
#
loop_
_entity.id
_entity.type
_entity.pdbx_description
1 polymer ?
#
loop_
_entity_poly.entity_id
_entity_poly.type
_entity_poly.pdbx_seq_one_letter_code
_entity_poly.pdbx_strand_id
1 'polypeptide(L)'
;MTTLLPPTHLSPPSSTSPFPFTQNLIFNSSSSTLTCKATNSSFQPHHTSNSSNPASLITSKNPFSASPDNTLLTLLQQRKTDEAWLYYTKNLDQQLPNPICLSRLVSQLSYQNSTVSLRRAQSIIQRLRHERQLHRLDANSLGLLASAAAKGGHVLYAASIIKSMLKSGYLPHVKAWSSVVSRLASSGDDGPIESLRLFCAVTKRIRRLSNLDLVKHSRPDTAAYNAVLNACANLGDKNRFLELFNEMSEFDCEPDVLSYNVMIKLCARGDRKDLLVFVLERILEKGIPLCMSTFQSLVAAYVGFGDLVTAEKVVQAMREGRRDLCKMLREGNVEEACLNDSDVFDKLLLNSVNWRDNEPPELSRVFEPNSRMYTTLMKGYMNAGRVTDMVRMLEAMRHLGDSESHPDHVTYTTVISAFVKQGLMDRAREVLAEMVRIGVPANRVTYNVLIKGYCQQLHIDMAEELIKEMIDTGIEPDVVSYNTIIDGCILVDDCAGALSYFNELRARGIAPTKVSYTTLMKAFASSGQAKLANKVFDEMLKDPRVKVDLVAWNMLVDAYSKLGKVEEAKSVIERMKENGFYPNVATYGSLANGIALARKPGEALLLWNEIKQRCGMGNGEESIPSSDVPPLEPDEGLLDTLADICVRAAFFKKALEIVACMEQHGIPPNKTKFTRIYVEMHSRMFTSKHASRARQDRRKERKRAAEAFKFWLGLPNSFYGSEWRLDSVIDDEYKSE
;
A
#
# COMPACT_ATOMS: atom_id res chain seq x y z
N MET A 1 -38.00 20.60 -44.10
CA MET A 1 -38.81 20.55 -42.87
C MET A 1 -38.27 19.41 -42.03
N THR A 2 -37.33 19.70 -41.17
CA THR A 2 -36.61 18.78 -40.27
C THR A 2 -36.93 19.17 -38.83
N THR A 3 -37.68 18.34 -38.16
CA THR A 3 -38.07 18.52 -36.77
C THR A 3 -36.94 17.94 -35.85
N LEU A 4 -36.31 18.82 -35.09
CA LEU A 4 -35.37 18.52 -34.03
C LEU A 4 -36.13 18.01 -32.78
N LEU A 5 -35.72 16.86 -32.27
CA LEU A 5 -36.05 16.39 -30.93
C LEU A 5 -35.00 16.87 -29.91
N PRO A 6 -35.36 17.24 -28.68
CA PRO A 6 -34.45 17.75 -27.68
C PRO A 6 -33.67 16.61 -26.97
N PRO A 7 -32.50 16.89 -26.43
CA PRO A 7 -31.67 15.90 -25.75
C PRO A 7 -32.21 15.55 -24.35
N THR A 8 -32.33 14.27 -24.09
CA THR A 8 -32.68 13.71 -22.79
C THR A 8 -31.52 13.91 -21.79
N HIS A 9 -31.84 14.47 -20.63
CA HIS A 9 -30.98 14.58 -19.47
C HIS A 9 -30.58 13.18 -18.98
N LEU A 10 -29.28 12.84 -19.05
CA LEU A 10 -28.68 11.74 -18.36
C LEU A 10 -28.12 12.26 -17.02
N SER A 11 -28.70 11.81 -15.94
CA SER A 11 -28.18 11.99 -14.58
C SER A 11 -26.85 11.24 -14.46
N PRO A 12 -25.82 11.78 -13.74
CA PRO A 12 -24.58 11.06 -13.53
C PRO A 12 -24.78 9.94 -12.49
N PRO A 13 -24.10 8.80 -12.66
CA PRO A 13 -24.14 7.74 -11.65
C PRO A 13 -23.36 8.17 -10.41
N SER A 14 -23.98 8.03 -9.25
CA SER A 14 -23.36 8.12 -7.95
C SER A 14 -22.40 6.95 -7.76
N SER A 15 -21.10 7.18 -7.95
CA SER A 15 -20.07 6.23 -7.59
C SER A 15 -19.36 6.72 -6.34
N THR A 16 -19.80 6.25 -5.18
CA THR A 16 -19.01 6.23 -3.97
C THR A 16 -18.05 5.06 -4.05
N SER A 17 -16.83 5.30 -4.50
CA SER A 17 -15.72 4.40 -4.24
C SER A 17 -14.71 5.11 -3.34
N PRO A 18 -14.25 4.49 -2.26
CA PRO A 18 -13.23 5.08 -1.41
C PRO A 18 -11.90 5.12 -2.18
N PHE A 19 -11.34 6.31 -2.30
CA PHE A 19 -10.04 6.54 -2.94
C PHE A 19 -8.93 5.80 -2.19
N PRO A 20 -8.07 5.06 -2.89
CA PRO A 20 -6.82 4.62 -2.29
C PRO A 20 -5.86 5.81 -2.20
N PHE A 21 -5.76 6.40 -1.02
CA PHE A 21 -4.69 7.33 -0.67
C PHE A 21 -3.37 6.55 -0.50
N THR A 22 -2.83 6.03 -1.58
CA THR A 22 -1.47 5.52 -1.65
C THR A 22 -0.65 6.41 -2.57
N GLN A 23 -0.37 7.62 -2.13
CA GLN A 23 0.82 8.33 -2.59
C GLN A 23 1.67 8.64 -1.38
N ASN A 24 2.77 7.91 -1.28
CA ASN A 24 3.89 8.18 -0.40
C ASN A 24 4.30 9.64 -0.51
N LEU A 25 3.84 10.47 0.42
CA LEU A 25 4.57 11.67 0.78
C LEU A 25 5.86 11.17 1.43
N ILE A 26 6.88 10.98 0.60
CA ILE A 26 8.24 10.81 1.07
C ILE A 26 8.60 12.13 1.76
N PHE A 27 8.50 12.14 3.07
CA PHE A 27 9.18 13.14 3.88
C PHE A 27 10.69 12.85 3.75
N ASN A 28 11.30 13.37 2.70
CA ASN A 28 12.72 13.58 2.71
C ASN A 28 12.98 14.68 3.74
N SER A 29 13.35 14.27 4.93
CA SER A 29 14.05 15.13 5.87
C SER A 29 15.36 15.54 5.19
N SER A 30 15.34 16.69 4.52
CA SER A 30 16.56 17.40 4.20
C SER A 30 17.23 17.77 5.53
N SER A 31 18.20 16.97 5.92
CA SER A 31 19.14 17.31 6.97
C SER A 31 19.88 18.58 6.51
N SER A 32 19.45 19.71 7.01
CA SER A 32 20.26 20.90 7.07
C SER A 32 21.49 20.54 7.93
N THR A 33 22.61 20.35 7.28
CA THR A 33 23.93 20.25 7.89
C THR A 33 24.26 21.57 8.55
N LEU A 34 23.89 21.72 9.81
CA LEU A 34 24.52 22.70 10.68
C LEU A 34 25.93 22.19 10.96
N THR A 35 26.88 22.80 10.26
CA THR A 35 28.31 22.71 10.55
C THR A 35 28.57 23.36 11.92
N CYS A 36 28.54 22.56 12.96
CA CYS A 36 29.16 22.96 14.21
C CYS A 36 30.67 22.92 14.05
N LYS A 37 31.29 24.09 14.06
CA LYS A 37 32.74 24.26 14.21
C LYS A 37 33.14 23.63 15.54
N ALA A 38 33.95 22.58 15.47
CA ALA A 38 34.63 22.01 16.61
C ALA A 38 35.67 23.01 17.10
N THR A 39 35.44 23.59 18.30
CA THR A 39 36.50 24.23 19.07
C THR A 39 37.33 23.14 19.73
N ASN A 40 38.57 23.03 19.28
CA ASN A 40 39.59 22.25 19.95
C ASN A 40 39.88 22.82 21.36
N SER A 41 39.52 22.11 22.40
CA SER A 41 40.08 22.29 23.72
C SER A 41 40.99 21.08 23.98
N SER A 42 42.28 21.36 23.95
CA SER A 42 43.38 20.49 24.33
C SER A 42 43.29 20.20 25.83
N PHE A 43 43.10 18.94 26.20
CA PHE A 43 43.42 18.45 27.54
C PHE A 43 44.73 17.64 27.47
N GLN A 44 45.74 18.20 28.08
CA GLN A 44 47.00 17.51 28.40
C GLN A 44 46.79 16.57 29.61
N PRO A 45 47.37 15.38 29.61
CA PRO A 45 47.41 14.56 30.83
C PRO A 45 48.58 14.95 31.73
N HIS A 46 48.28 15.19 32.99
CA HIS A 46 49.29 15.35 34.03
C HIS A 46 50.07 14.05 34.25
N HIS A 47 51.39 14.17 34.17
CA HIS A 47 52.36 13.19 34.66
C HIS A 47 52.45 13.25 36.20
N THR A 48 52.28 12.11 36.85
CA THR A 48 52.90 11.86 38.17
C THR A 48 53.82 10.66 38.04
N SER A 49 55.06 10.97 38.19
CA SER A 49 56.20 10.04 38.34
C SER A 49 56.12 9.30 39.65
N ASN A 50 56.33 7.99 39.67
CA ASN A 50 57.21 7.39 40.68
C ASN A 50 57.83 6.09 40.18
N SER A 51 59.10 6.07 40.39
CA SER A 51 60.17 5.13 40.11
C SER A 51 60.07 3.80 40.85
N SER A 52 60.38 2.72 40.13
CA SER A 52 61.46 1.76 40.61
C SER A 52 61.52 0.59 39.57
N ASN A 53 62.68 0.51 38.89
CA ASN A 53 63.22 -0.73 38.34
C ASN A 53 63.83 -1.62 39.44
N PRO A 54 63.97 -2.95 39.28
CA PRO A 54 65.10 -3.45 38.55
C PRO A 54 64.91 -4.72 37.66
N ALA A 55 65.63 -4.66 36.56
CA ALA A 55 66.51 -5.63 35.92
C ALA A 55 66.15 -7.13 35.78
N SER A 56 66.18 -7.50 34.48
CA SER A 56 66.80 -8.69 33.88
C SER A 56 66.23 -10.08 34.13
N LEU A 57 65.65 -10.62 33.02
CA LEU A 57 66.11 -11.93 32.52
C LEU A 57 65.68 -12.12 31.08
N ILE A 58 66.67 -12.19 30.21
CA ILE A 58 66.59 -12.51 28.77
C ILE A 58 66.30 -14.00 28.66
N THR A 59 65.19 -14.41 28.06
CA THR A 59 65.08 -15.71 27.43
C THR A 59 64.36 -15.57 26.07
N SER A 60 65.05 -16.05 25.08
CA SER A 60 64.85 -16.23 23.66
C SER A 60 63.38 -16.31 23.16
N LYS A 61 63.12 -15.48 22.22
CA LYS A 61 61.93 -15.46 21.34
C LYS A 61 61.98 -16.65 20.38
N ASN A 62 60.88 -17.43 20.39
CA ASN A 62 60.37 -18.07 19.18
C ASN A 62 59.26 -17.20 18.60
N PRO A 63 59.26 -16.91 17.30
CA PRO A 63 58.27 -16.07 16.72
C PRO A 63 57.01 -16.86 16.30
N PHE A 64 55.86 -16.34 16.72
CA PHE A 64 54.55 -16.52 16.08
C PHE A 64 53.82 -17.86 16.18
N SER A 65 52.93 -17.90 17.11
CA SER A 65 51.56 -18.29 16.86
C SER A 65 50.62 -17.15 17.31
N ALA A 66 50.47 -16.16 16.49
CA ALA A 66 49.42 -15.17 16.67
C ALA A 66 48.09 -15.94 16.62
N SER A 67 47.36 -15.97 17.75
CA SER A 67 46.03 -16.60 17.75
C SER A 67 45.18 -15.98 16.62
N PRO A 68 44.36 -16.76 15.92
CA PRO A 68 43.54 -16.24 14.81
C PRO A 68 42.69 -15.01 15.18
N ASP A 69 42.34 -14.86 16.45
CA ASP A 69 41.63 -13.71 16.98
C ASP A 69 42.45 -12.41 16.99
N ASN A 70 43.78 -12.49 17.20
CA ASN A 70 44.65 -11.31 17.22
C ASN A 70 44.84 -10.72 15.82
N THR A 71 44.95 -11.55 14.79
CA THR A 71 45.04 -11.07 13.40
C THR A 71 43.73 -10.43 12.94
N LEU A 72 42.57 -11.01 13.25
CA LEU A 72 41.28 -10.42 12.96
C LEU A 72 41.10 -9.07 13.68
N LEU A 73 41.50 -9.01 14.96
CA LEU A 73 41.41 -7.77 15.75
C LEU A 73 42.28 -6.65 15.18
N THR A 74 43.51 -6.96 14.74
CA THR A 74 44.39 -5.96 14.10
C THR A 74 43.84 -5.42 12.78
N LEU A 75 43.27 -6.27 11.92
CA LEU A 75 42.58 -5.86 10.69
C LEU A 75 41.40 -4.95 11.00
N LEU A 76 40.60 -5.28 12.01
CA LEU A 76 39.47 -4.47 12.46
C LEU A 76 39.90 -3.13 13.08
N GLN A 77 41.04 -3.08 13.80
CA GLN A 77 41.61 -1.84 14.30
C GLN A 77 42.11 -0.92 13.18
N GLN A 78 42.67 -1.49 12.13
CA GLN A 78 43.08 -0.77 10.92
C GLN A 78 41.93 -0.37 10.00
N ARG A 79 40.67 -0.69 10.33
CA ARG A 79 39.45 -0.48 9.54
C ARG A 79 39.48 -1.13 8.14
N LYS A 80 40.26 -2.19 7.95
CA LYS A 80 40.33 -2.98 6.72
C LYS A 80 39.23 -4.04 6.71
N THR A 81 37.98 -3.59 6.58
CA THR A 81 36.79 -4.41 6.76
C THR A 81 36.67 -5.54 5.72
N ASP A 82 37.08 -5.32 4.47
CA ASP A 82 37.03 -6.34 3.42
C ASP A 82 38.07 -7.44 3.65
N GLU A 83 39.29 -7.08 4.07
CA GLU A 83 40.33 -8.06 4.46
C GLU A 83 39.90 -8.86 5.70
N ALA A 84 39.31 -8.18 6.69
CA ALA A 84 38.76 -8.82 7.89
C ALA A 84 37.63 -9.80 7.55
N TRP A 85 36.76 -9.45 6.57
CA TRP A 85 35.72 -10.33 6.06
C TRP A 85 36.29 -11.56 5.36
N LEU A 86 37.28 -11.39 4.49
CA LEU A 86 37.96 -12.50 3.81
C LEU A 86 38.67 -13.42 4.80
N TYR A 87 39.30 -12.85 5.84
CA TYR A 87 39.90 -13.62 6.90
C TYR A 87 38.88 -14.42 7.70
N TYR A 88 37.72 -13.80 8.04
CA TYR A 88 36.62 -14.46 8.70
C TYR A 88 36.08 -15.63 7.86
N THR A 89 35.90 -15.43 6.57
CA THR A 89 35.35 -16.48 5.66
C THR A 89 36.32 -17.64 5.44
N LYS A 90 37.64 -17.39 5.40
CA LYS A 90 38.66 -18.45 5.30
C LYS A 90 38.73 -19.35 6.51
N ASN A 91 38.41 -18.83 7.69
CA ASN A 91 38.43 -19.56 8.95
C ASN A 91 37.05 -20.01 9.43
N LEU A 92 36.07 -20.10 8.51
CA LEU A 92 34.69 -20.44 8.81
C LEU A 92 34.50 -21.82 9.47
N ASP A 93 35.38 -22.78 9.13
CA ASP A 93 35.35 -24.17 9.66
C ASP A 93 36.05 -24.33 11.02
N GLN A 94 36.74 -23.28 11.48
CA GLN A 94 37.34 -23.22 12.79
C GLN A 94 36.36 -22.69 13.84
N GLN A 95 36.79 -22.69 15.12
CA GLN A 95 35.99 -22.14 16.21
C GLN A 95 35.58 -20.68 15.91
N LEU A 96 34.37 -20.32 16.33
CA LEU A 96 33.87 -18.92 16.20
C LEU A 96 34.83 -17.94 16.88
N PRO A 97 35.15 -16.80 16.21
CA PRO A 97 36.03 -15.78 16.80
C PRO A 97 35.52 -15.24 18.14
N ASN A 98 36.41 -14.56 18.86
CA ASN A 98 36.06 -13.89 20.09
C ASN A 98 34.84 -12.96 19.92
N PRO A 99 33.91 -12.91 20.91
CA PRO A 99 32.74 -12.02 20.90
C PRO A 99 33.07 -10.55 20.55
N ILE A 100 34.19 -10.03 21.01
CA ILE A 100 34.64 -8.66 20.72
C ILE A 100 34.96 -8.48 19.23
N CYS A 101 35.63 -9.45 18.60
CA CYS A 101 35.96 -9.42 17.17
C CYS A 101 34.70 -9.49 16.32
N LEU A 102 33.78 -10.39 16.69
CA LEU A 102 32.48 -10.53 15.97
C LEU A 102 31.65 -9.24 16.06
N SER A 103 31.52 -8.65 17.26
CA SER A 103 30.76 -7.42 17.48
C SER A 103 31.38 -6.24 16.71
N ARG A 104 32.73 -6.13 16.69
CA ARG A 104 33.41 -5.10 15.89
C ARG A 104 33.24 -5.31 14.39
N LEU A 105 33.33 -6.54 13.89
CA LEU A 105 33.14 -6.87 12.48
C LEU A 105 31.72 -6.51 12.03
N VAL A 106 30.70 -6.92 12.79
CA VAL A 106 29.30 -6.59 12.51
C VAL A 106 29.07 -5.07 12.54
N SER A 107 29.66 -4.36 13.51
CA SER A 107 29.57 -2.91 13.62
C SER A 107 30.18 -2.22 12.41
N GLN A 108 31.40 -2.60 11.99
CA GLN A 108 32.07 -2.00 10.83
C GLN A 108 31.33 -2.27 9.52
N LEU A 109 30.84 -3.49 9.30
CA LEU A 109 30.00 -3.83 8.15
C LEU A 109 28.70 -3.00 8.13
N SER A 110 28.13 -2.73 9.32
CA SER A 110 26.92 -1.89 9.45
C SER A 110 27.20 -0.42 9.13
N TYR A 111 28.36 0.11 9.52
CA TYR A 111 28.76 1.48 9.21
C TYR A 111 28.99 1.73 7.73
N GLN A 112 29.52 0.75 6.98
CA GLN A 112 29.69 0.87 5.52
C GLN A 112 28.37 1.05 4.77
N ASN A 113 27.27 0.58 5.32
CA ASN A 113 25.89 0.72 4.82
C ASN A 113 25.73 0.38 3.32
N SER A 114 26.61 -0.44 2.76
CA SER A 114 26.47 -0.95 1.38
C SER A 114 25.63 -2.23 1.37
N THR A 115 24.98 -2.51 0.23
CA THR A 115 24.16 -3.73 0.07
C THR A 115 24.98 -5.00 0.27
N VAL A 116 26.26 -4.97 -0.10
CA VAL A 116 27.20 -6.10 0.06
C VAL A 116 27.57 -6.29 1.52
N SER A 117 27.95 -5.21 2.24
CA SER A 117 28.31 -5.29 3.67
C SER A 117 27.11 -5.69 4.53
N LEU A 118 25.89 -5.25 4.21
CA LEU A 118 24.68 -5.68 4.91
C LEU A 118 24.40 -7.18 4.72
N ARG A 119 24.57 -7.72 3.49
CA ARG A 119 24.44 -9.17 3.25
C ARG A 119 25.49 -9.98 4.03
N ARG A 120 26.74 -9.49 4.10
CA ARG A 120 27.80 -10.12 4.90
C ARG A 120 27.44 -10.14 6.38
N ALA A 121 26.98 -9.01 6.94
CA ALA A 121 26.51 -8.95 8.32
C ALA A 121 25.32 -9.87 8.57
N GLN A 122 24.39 -9.95 7.63
CA GLN A 122 23.24 -10.84 7.67
C GLN A 122 23.66 -12.32 7.73
N SER A 123 24.67 -12.74 6.96
CA SER A 123 25.15 -14.13 6.98
C SER A 123 25.75 -14.50 8.33
N ILE A 124 26.49 -13.58 9.00
CA ILE A 124 26.99 -13.78 10.37
C ILE A 124 25.81 -14.01 11.33
N ILE A 125 24.79 -13.14 11.28
CA ILE A 125 23.61 -13.26 12.16
C ILE A 125 22.85 -14.56 11.92
N GLN A 126 22.69 -14.98 10.66
CA GLN A 126 22.01 -16.24 10.33
C GLN A 126 22.77 -17.44 10.91
N ARG A 127 24.10 -17.47 10.77
CA ARG A 127 24.94 -18.49 11.36
C ARG A 127 24.79 -18.53 12.88
N LEU A 128 24.94 -17.38 13.56
CA LEU A 128 24.81 -17.30 15.01
C LEU A 128 23.42 -17.67 15.53
N ARG A 129 22.37 -17.42 14.74
CA ARG A 129 21.00 -17.89 15.04
C ARG A 129 20.87 -19.40 14.92
N HIS A 130 21.44 -19.99 13.85
CA HIS A 130 21.43 -21.43 13.64
C HIS A 130 22.18 -22.16 14.77
N GLU A 131 23.33 -21.63 15.17
CA GLU A 131 24.14 -22.15 16.26
C GLU A 131 23.63 -21.77 17.68
N ARG A 132 22.50 -21.02 17.77
CA ARG A 132 21.93 -20.47 19.02
C ARG A 132 22.90 -19.61 19.84
N GLN A 133 23.89 -19.00 19.20
CA GLN A 133 24.98 -18.22 19.84
C GLN A 133 24.85 -16.71 19.63
N LEU A 134 23.63 -16.18 19.39
CA LEU A 134 23.39 -14.75 19.19
C LEU A 134 23.82 -13.90 20.40
N HIS A 135 23.87 -14.48 21.62
CA HIS A 135 24.33 -13.82 22.84
C HIS A 135 25.82 -13.43 22.84
N ARG A 136 26.59 -13.89 21.87
CA ARG A 136 28.00 -13.47 21.70
C ARG A 136 28.14 -12.07 21.09
N LEU A 137 27.09 -11.50 20.55
CA LEU A 137 27.10 -10.12 20.03
C LEU A 137 26.61 -9.14 21.08
N ASP A 138 27.24 -7.98 21.15
CA ASP A 138 26.79 -6.89 22.02
C ASP A 138 25.53 -6.19 21.50
N ALA A 139 24.81 -5.56 22.42
CA ALA A 139 23.55 -4.85 22.08
C ALA A 139 23.78 -3.70 21.09
N ASN A 140 24.96 -3.06 21.16
CA ASN A 140 25.27 -1.92 20.29
C ASN A 140 25.49 -2.35 18.83
N SER A 141 26.21 -3.45 18.59
CA SER A 141 26.45 -3.98 17.24
C SER A 141 25.15 -4.44 16.59
N LEU A 142 24.28 -5.11 17.35
CA LEU A 142 22.94 -5.51 16.88
C LEU A 142 22.05 -4.30 16.60
N GLY A 143 22.09 -3.28 17.46
CA GLY A 143 21.35 -2.03 17.26
C GLY A 143 21.81 -1.26 16.01
N LEU A 144 23.13 -1.17 15.80
CA LEU A 144 23.72 -0.55 14.61
C LEU A 144 23.30 -1.31 13.33
N LEU A 145 23.35 -2.63 13.36
CA LEU A 145 22.93 -3.44 12.23
C LEU A 145 21.41 -3.27 11.93
N ALA A 146 20.57 -3.24 12.96
CA ALA A 146 19.14 -3.00 12.78
C ALA A 146 18.89 -1.62 12.14
N SER A 147 19.57 -0.57 12.62
CA SER A 147 19.46 0.77 12.04
C SER A 147 19.97 0.83 10.58
N ALA A 148 21.11 0.19 10.28
CA ALA A 148 21.67 0.14 8.93
C ALA A 148 20.77 -0.67 7.98
N ALA A 149 20.24 -1.80 8.41
CA ALA A 149 19.29 -2.61 7.64
C ALA A 149 18.00 -1.84 7.34
N ALA A 150 17.48 -1.06 8.29
CA ALA A 150 16.31 -0.21 8.09
C ALA A 150 16.59 0.90 7.07
N LYS A 151 17.77 1.54 7.12
CA LYS A 151 18.19 2.53 6.12
C LYS A 151 18.37 1.93 4.73
N GLY A 152 18.89 0.70 4.65
CA GLY A 152 19.06 -0.04 3.40
C GLY A 152 17.77 -0.64 2.80
N GLY A 153 16.60 -0.33 3.36
CA GLY A 153 15.30 -0.79 2.86
C GLY A 153 14.86 -2.19 3.37
N HIS A 154 15.71 -2.88 4.14
CA HIS A 154 15.39 -4.21 4.70
C HIS A 154 14.67 -4.11 6.05
N VAL A 155 13.53 -3.41 6.07
CA VAL A 155 12.86 -2.97 7.30
C VAL A 155 12.33 -4.13 8.14
N LEU A 156 11.73 -5.16 7.52
CA LEU A 156 11.24 -6.36 8.22
C LEU A 156 12.38 -7.16 8.86
N TYR A 157 13.54 -7.22 8.18
CA TYR A 157 14.73 -7.85 8.76
C TYR A 157 15.24 -7.06 9.97
N ALA A 158 15.31 -5.73 9.88
CA ALA A 158 15.65 -4.86 11.00
C ALA A 158 14.73 -5.09 12.22
N ALA A 159 13.41 -5.15 11.98
CA ALA A 159 12.43 -5.48 13.02
C ALA A 159 12.67 -6.86 13.66
N SER A 160 13.04 -7.85 12.85
CA SER A 160 13.36 -9.20 13.35
C SER A 160 14.59 -9.20 14.26
N ILE A 161 15.59 -8.34 14.00
CA ILE A 161 16.77 -8.17 14.87
C ILE A 161 16.33 -7.60 16.21
N ILE A 162 15.56 -6.49 16.22
CA ILE A 162 15.07 -5.87 17.47
C ILE A 162 14.23 -6.88 18.29
N LYS A 163 13.30 -7.61 17.63
CA LYS A 163 12.51 -8.66 18.28
C LYS A 163 13.41 -9.75 18.88
N SER A 164 14.51 -10.13 18.20
CA SER A 164 15.48 -11.11 18.72
C SER A 164 16.25 -10.56 19.92
N MET A 165 16.66 -9.29 19.89
CA MET A 165 17.33 -8.62 21.04
C MET A 165 16.43 -8.65 22.27
N LEU A 166 15.15 -8.28 22.13
CA LEU A 166 14.18 -8.30 23.22
C LEU A 166 13.98 -9.72 23.79
N LYS A 167 13.93 -10.75 22.92
CA LYS A 167 13.84 -12.15 23.36
C LYS A 167 15.07 -12.62 24.12
N SER A 168 16.25 -12.18 23.72
CA SER A 168 17.53 -12.51 24.39
C SER A 168 17.81 -11.66 25.62
N GLY A 169 16.88 -10.79 26.04
CA GLY A 169 17.03 -9.97 27.25
C GLY A 169 17.74 -8.63 27.04
N TYR A 170 18.16 -8.31 25.82
CA TYR A 170 18.80 -7.03 25.52
C TYR A 170 17.77 -5.92 25.29
N LEU A 171 18.09 -4.71 25.78
CA LEU A 171 17.37 -3.49 25.45
C LEU A 171 18.13 -2.75 24.35
N PRO A 172 17.51 -2.50 23.19
CA PRO A 172 18.13 -1.70 22.13
C PRO A 172 18.15 -0.22 22.52
N HIS A 173 19.22 0.49 22.12
CA HIS A 173 19.30 1.95 22.28
C HIS A 173 18.18 2.64 21.50
N VAL A 174 17.62 3.75 22.04
CA VAL A 174 16.48 4.47 21.44
C VAL A 174 16.69 4.81 19.98
N LYS A 175 17.86 5.36 19.60
CA LYS A 175 18.18 5.70 18.20
C LYS A 175 18.12 4.52 17.24
N ALA A 176 18.38 3.32 17.70
CA ALA A 176 18.33 2.12 16.86
C ALA A 176 16.89 1.67 16.63
N TRP A 177 16.10 1.48 17.69
CA TRP A 177 14.74 0.97 17.53
C TRP A 177 13.76 2.03 17.03
N SER A 178 13.91 3.32 17.41
CA SER A 178 13.06 4.40 16.86
C SER A 178 13.25 4.57 15.33
N SER A 179 14.50 4.45 14.87
CA SER A 179 14.80 4.44 13.42
C SER A 179 14.10 3.29 12.68
N VAL A 180 14.05 2.09 13.26
CA VAL A 180 13.34 0.94 12.67
C VAL A 180 11.83 1.16 12.69
N VAL A 181 11.27 1.64 13.80
CA VAL A 181 9.84 1.97 13.95
C VAL A 181 9.41 3.03 12.93
N SER A 182 10.20 4.10 12.77
CA SER A 182 9.91 5.16 11.80
C SER A 182 9.87 4.66 10.35
N ARG A 183 10.81 3.79 9.98
CA ARG A 183 10.84 3.19 8.65
C ARG A 183 9.71 2.19 8.41
N LEU A 184 9.35 1.41 9.43
CA LEU A 184 8.18 0.53 9.39
C LEU A 184 6.90 1.33 9.20
N ALA A 185 6.69 2.40 9.96
CA ALA A 185 5.51 3.25 9.86
C ALA A 185 5.26 3.81 8.44
N SER A 186 6.33 3.90 7.64
CA SER A 186 6.29 4.43 6.26
C SER A 186 6.38 3.33 5.18
N SER A 187 6.43 2.04 5.55
CA SER A 187 6.61 0.93 4.60
C SER A 187 5.32 0.15 4.40
N GLY A 188 4.85 -0.01 3.15
CA GLY A 188 3.76 -0.90 2.74
C GLY A 188 2.50 -0.89 3.63
N ASP A 189 1.56 -1.75 3.34
CA ASP A 189 0.26 -1.80 4.03
C ASP A 189 0.36 -2.39 5.45
N ASP A 190 1.19 -3.41 5.65
CA ASP A 190 1.41 -4.05 6.96
C ASP A 190 2.42 -3.29 7.85
N GLY A 191 3.19 -2.38 7.27
CA GLY A 191 4.25 -1.64 7.97
C GLY A 191 3.78 -0.87 9.20
N PRO A 192 2.71 -0.08 9.13
CA PRO A 192 2.18 0.65 10.27
C PRO A 192 1.77 -0.27 11.42
N ILE A 193 1.14 -1.41 11.14
CA ILE A 193 0.72 -2.39 12.15
C ILE A 193 1.95 -3.01 12.84
N GLU A 194 2.96 -3.42 12.06
CA GLU A 194 4.20 -3.97 12.62
C GLU A 194 5.02 -2.93 13.42
N SER A 195 4.96 -1.66 13.02
CA SER A 195 5.53 -0.51 13.74
C SER A 195 4.93 -0.40 15.14
N LEU A 196 3.60 -0.41 15.25
CA LEU A 196 2.88 -0.38 16.52
C LEU A 196 3.19 -1.61 17.39
N ARG A 197 3.19 -2.81 16.80
CA ARG A 197 3.54 -4.05 17.51
C ARG A 197 4.94 -4.00 18.09
N LEU A 198 5.92 -3.50 17.32
CA LEU A 198 7.31 -3.38 17.76
C LEU A 198 7.44 -2.35 18.88
N PHE A 199 6.83 -1.18 18.74
CA PHE A 199 6.81 -0.13 19.76
C PHE A 199 6.22 -0.65 21.07
N CYS A 200 5.03 -1.28 21.04
CA CYS A 200 4.40 -1.88 22.21
C CYS A 200 5.28 -2.96 22.87
N ALA A 201 6.00 -3.75 22.08
CA ALA A 201 6.90 -4.77 22.63
C ALA A 201 8.09 -4.14 23.38
N VAL A 202 8.66 -3.05 22.83
CA VAL A 202 9.77 -2.32 23.46
C VAL A 202 9.29 -1.61 24.73
N THR A 203 8.21 -0.82 24.67
CA THR A 203 7.68 -0.06 25.82
C THR A 203 7.22 -0.98 26.94
N LYS A 204 6.56 -2.11 26.63
CA LYS A 204 6.19 -3.13 27.61
C LYS A 204 7.42 -3.72 28.32
N ARG A 205 8.54 -3.91 27.62
CA ARG A 205 9.79 -4.37 28.21
C ARG A 205 10.41 -3.30 29.09
N ILE A 206 10.41 -2.04 28.65
CA ILE A 206 10.90 -0.88 29.40
C ILE A 206 10.12 -0.71 30.72
N ARG A 207 8.78 -0.76 30.69
CA ARG A 207 7.94 -0.66 31.90
C ARG A 207 8.22 -1.77 32.91
N ARG A 208 8.54 -2.99 32.46
CA ARG A 208 8.89 -4.10 33.34
C ARG A 208 10.27 -3.95 34.02
N LEU A 209 11.14 -3.13 33.46
CA LEU A 209 12.52 -2.94 33.89
C LEU A 209 12.79 -1.53 34.41
N SER A 210 11.75 -0.78 34.76
CA SER A 210 11.77 0.67 35.04
C SER A 210 12.81 1.10 36.10
N ASN A 211 13.24 0.20 36.99
CA ASN A 211 14.15 0.51 38.11
C ASN A 211 15.64 0.35 37.77
N LEU A 212 16.01 0.02 36.53
CA LEU A 212 17.40 -0.19 36.13
C LEU A 212 17.95 1.00 35.33
N ASP A 213 19.17 1.45 35.65
CA ASP A 213 19.85 2.52 34.87
C ASP A 213 20.01 2.21 33.39
N LEU A 214 20.03 0.94 33.03
CA LEU A 214 20.06 0.46 31.64
C LEU A 214 18.86 0.93 30.79
N VAL A 215 17.72 1.27 31.42
CA VAL A 215 16.50 1.71 30.75
C VAL A 215 16.62 3.15 30.24
N LYS A 216 17.46 3.99 30.82
CA LYS A 216 17.60 5.41 30.46
C LYS A 216 17.90 5.61 28.97
N HIS A 217 18.77 4.79 28.39
CA HIS A 217 19.19 4.88 26.99
C HIS A 217 18.19 4.24 26.00
N SER A 218 17.19 3.53 26.49
CA SER A 218 16.20 2.81 25.70
C SER A 218 14.80 3.44 25.77
N ARG A 219 14.58 4.42 26.69
CA ARG A 219 13.28 5.12 26.81
C ARG A 219 12.87 5.72 25.46
N PRO A 220 11.58 5.64 25.10
CA PRO A 220 11.09 6.31 23.89
C PRO A 220 11.38 7.80 23.96
N ASP A 221 11.70 8.38 22.82
CA ASP A 221 11.84 9.82 22.60
C ASP A 221 10.63 10.34 21.79
N THR A 222 10.49 11.66 21.69
CA THR A 222 9.43 12.30 20.91
C THR A 222 9.43 11.82 19.45
N ALA A 223 10.61 11.52 18.88
CA ALA A 223 10.72 11.01 17.52
C ALA A 223 10.12 9.59 17.37
N ALA A 224 10.30 8.72 18.37
CA ALA A 224 9.70 7.38 18.39
C ALA A 224 8.16 7.47 18.50
N TYR A 225 7.65 8.36 19.36
CA TYR A 225 6.21 8.63 19.44
C TYR A 225 5.65 9.19 18.14
N ASN A 226 6.30 10.18 17.54
CA ASN A 226 5.86 10.74 16.25
C ASN A 226 5.78 9.68 15.15
N ALA A 227 6.69 8.70 15.16
CA ALA A 227 6.65 7.61 14.20
C ALA A 227 5.42 6.70 14.37
N VAL A 228 5.06 6.34 15.61
CA VAL A 228 3.88 5.49 15.85
C VAL A 228 2.58 6.27 15.77
N LEU A 229 2.55 7.54 16.15
CA LEU A 229 1.41 8.42 15.90
C LEU A 229 1.14 8.53 14.38
N ASN A 230 2.20 8.67 13.56
CA ASN A 230 2.04 8.65 12.11
C ASN A 230 1.55 7.28 11.59
N ALA A 231 1.93 6.16 12.24
CA ALA A 231 1.38 4.84 11.92
C ALA A 231 -0.12 4.79 12.23
N CYS A 232 -0.56 5.27 13.40
CA CYS A 232 -1.99 5.37 13.73
C CYS A 232 -2.74 6.26 12.74
N ALA A 233 -2.17 7.42 12.38
CA ALA A 233 -2.76 8.30 11.36
C ALA A 233 -2.85 7.63 9.99
N ASN A 234 -1.88 6.77 9.62
CA ASN A 234 -1.93 5.99 8.39
C ASN A 234 -3.02 4.91 8.41
N LEU A 235 -3.33 4.34 9.57
CA LEU A 235 -4.39 3.35 9.75
C LEU A 235 -5.77 3.98 9.99
N GLY A 236 -5.84 5.27 10.32
CA GLY A 236 -7.08 5.94 10.71
C GLY A 236 -7.54 5.59 12.13
N ASP A 237 -6.68 4.97 12.96
CA ASP A 237 -7.00 4.57 14.32
C ASP A 237 -6.88 5.75 15.30
N LYS A 238 -8.02 6.42 15.52
CA LYS A 238 -8.13 7.59 16.40
C LYS A 238 -7.91 7.22 17.87
N ASN A 239 -8.47 6.09 18.31
CA ASN A 239 -8.43 5.70 19.73
C ASN A 239 -6.99 5.39 20.14
N ARG A 240 -6.29 4.62 19.33
CA ARG A 240 -4.88 4.28 19.59
C ARG A 240 -3.96 5.50 19.50
N PHE A 241 -4.26 6.43 18.60
CA PHE A 241 -3.56 7.71 18.52
C PHE A 241 -3.65 8.49 19.85
N LEU A 242 -4.86 8.62 20.40
CA LEU A 242 -5.10 9.36 21.65
C LEU A 242 -4.40 8.70 22.85
N GLU A 243 -4.48 7.37 22.96
CA GLU A 243 -3.77 6.62 23.99
C GLU A 243 -2.27 6.93 23.96
N LEU A 244 -1.64 6.85 22.79
CA LEU A 244 -0.21 7.09 22.62
C LEU A 244 0.15 8.56 22.81
N PHE A 245 -0.71 9.49 22.39
CA PHE A 245 -0.50 10.93 22.59
C PHE A 245 -0.52 11.31 24.07
N ASN A 246 -1.42 10.73 24.86
CA ASN A 246 -1.48 10.91 26.31
C ASN A 246 -0.32 10.17 27.03
N GLU A 247 0.08 9.00 26.53
CA GLU A 247 1.21 8.22 27.06
C GLU A 247 2.56 8.97 26.95
N MET A 248 2.69 9.92 26.01
CA MET A 248 3.92 10.73 25.87
C MET A 248 4.32 11.41 27.19
N SER A 249 3.36 11.95 27.92
CA SER A 249 3.61 12.61 29.21
C SER A 249 4.12 11.68 30.31
N GLU A 250 3.76 10.38 30.27
CA GLU A 250 4.25 9.36 31.21
C GLU A 250 5.76 9.09 31.08
N PHE A 251 6.31 9.34 29.91
CA PHE A 251 7.73 9.15 29.58
C PHE A 251 8.53 10.45 29.51
N ASP A 252 8.01 11.53 30.07
CA ASP A 252 8.61 12.88 30.03
C ASP A 252 8.85 13.37 28.58
N CYS A 253 8.01 12.95 27.63
CA CYS A 253 8.05 13.40 26.26
C CYS A 253 6.94 14.44 26.02
N GLU A 254 7.31 15.65 25.63
CA GLU A 254 6.34 16.66 25.24
C GLU A 254 6.04 16.58 23.73
N PRO A 255 4.75 16.69 23.34
CA PRO A 255 4.37 16.78 21.92
C PRO A 255 4.98 18.02 21.27
N ASP A 256 5.66 17.82 20.16
CA ASP A 256 6.27 18.85 19.33
C ASP A 256 5.39 19.24 18.12
N VAL A 257 5.85 20.17 17.31
CA VAL A 257 5.14 20.60 16.10
C VAL A 257 4.86 19.43 15.13
N LEU A 258 5.72 18.41 15.10
CA LEU A 258 5.52 17.23 14.24
C LEU A 258 4.40 16.33 14.76
N SER A 259 4.27 16.19 16.09
CA SER A 259 3.14 15.49 16.74
C SER A 259 1.80 16.09 16.31
N TYR A 260 1.70 17.42 16.32
CA TYR A 260 0.49 18.13 15.89
C TYR A 260 0.28 18.07 14.36
N ASN A 261 1.35 18.09 13.55
CA ASN A 261 1.22 17.89 12.10
C ASN A 261 0.67 16.50 11.76
N VAL A 262 1.02 15.48 12.56
CA VAL A 262 0.43 14.15 12.43
C VAL A 262 -1.04 14.15 12.87
N MET A 263 -1.40 14.94 13.89
CA MET A 263 -2.80 15.14 14.30
C MET A 263 -3.63 15.78 13.18
N ILE A 264 -3.12 16.83 12.51
CA ILE A 264 -3.74 17.41 11.29
C ILE A 264 -3.99 16.34 10.24
N LYS A 265 -3.00 15.47 10.00
CA LYS A 265 -3.13 14.35 9.05
C LYS A 265 -4.19 13.34 9.47
N LEU A 266 -4.31 13.04 10.76
CA LEU A 266 -5.36 12.16 11.30
C LEU A 266 -6.75 12.77 11.10
N CYS A 267 -6.93 14.07 11.39
CA CYS A 267 -8.17 14.81 11.14
C CYS A 267 -8.54 14.77 9.65
N ALA A 268 -7.56 14.96 8.75
CA ALA A 268 -7.76 14.89 7.31
C ALA A 268 -8.26 13.51 6.85
N ARG A 269 -7.75 12.43 7.44
CA ARG A 269 -8.21 11.05 7.12
C ARG A 269 -9.54 10.68 7.75
N GLY A 270 -9.86 11.29 8.88
CA GLY A 270 -11.12 11.07 9.60
C GLY A 270 -12.27 11.93 9.11
N ASP A 271 -12.08 12.68 8.03
CA ASP A 271 -13.04 13.64 7.46
C ASP A 271 -13.53 14.69 8.48
N ARG A 272 -12.63 15.14 9.38
CA ARG A 272 -12.90 16.12 10.44
C ARG A 272 -12.24 17.46 10.12
N LYS A 273 -12.81 18.16 9.13
CA LYS A 273 -12.37 19.49 8.72
C LYS A 273 -12.50 20.54 9.83
N ASP A 274 -13.55 20.42 10.64
CA ASP A 274 -13.89 21.27 11.77
C ASP A 274 -12.76 21.38 12.81
N LEU A 275 -12.01 20.31 13.02
CA LEU A 275 -10.96 20.24 14.04
C LEU A 275 -9.63 20.87 13.64
N LEU A 276 -9.39 21.12 12.34
CA LEU A 276 -8.10 21.62 11.86
C LEU A 276 -7.70 22.95 12.47
N VAL A 277 -8.65 23.86 12.61
CA VAL A 277 -8.42 25.19 13.20
C VAL A 277 -8.04 25.08 14.67
N PHE A 278 -8.74 24.23 15.43
CA PHE A 278 -8.45 23.99 16.84
C PHE A 278 -7.06 23.38 17.07
N VAL A 279 -6.61 22.49 16.18
CA VAL A 279 -5.23 21.97 16.25
C VAL A 279 -4.21 23.09 16.07
N LEU A 280 -4.44 24.00 15.11
CA LEU A 280 -3.55 25.13 14.86
C LEU A 280 -3.51 26.09 16.05
N GLU A 281 -4.68 26.43 16.60
CA GLU A 281 -4.81 27.29 17.80
C GLU A 281 -4.10 26.67 19.01
N ARG A 282 -4.25 25.36 19.20
CA ARG A 282 -3.58 24.62 20.28
C ARG A 282 -2.07 24.67 20.22
N ILE A 283 -1.49 24.61 18.98
CA ILE A 283 -0.05 24.80 18.80
C ILE A 283 0.39 26.19 19.26
N LEU A 284 -0.39 27.22 18.88
CA LEU A 284 -0.08 28.60 19.21
C LEU A 284 -0.25 28.90 20.71
N GLU A 285 -1.32 28.39 21.33
CA GLU A 285 -1.57 28.52 22.79
C GLU A 285 -0.44 27.91 23.63
N LYS A 286 0.10 26.77 23.18
CA LYS A 286 1.25 26.14 23.86
C LYS A 286 2.58 26.83 23.58
N GLY A 287 2.60 27.89 22.77
CA GLY A 287 3.82 28.61 22.40
C GLY A 287 4.79 27.75 21.55
N ILE A 288 4.31 26.70 20.90
CA ILE A 288 5.15 25.82 20.05
C ILE A 288 5.45 26.59 18.74
N PRO A 289 6.72 26.74 18.36
CA PRO A 289 7.07 27.47 17.14
C PRO A 289 6.57 26.73 15.91
N LEU A 290 5.67 27.38 15.15
CA LEU A 290 5.19 26.86 13.88
C LEU A 290 6.32 26.75 12.86
N CYS A 291 6.19 25.80 11.95
CA CYS A 291 7.10 25.61 10.82
C CYS A 291 6.32 25.52 9.50
N MET A 292 7.01 25.70 8.38
CA MET A 292 6.41 25.62 7.05
C MET A 292 5.68 24.29 6.81
N SER A 293 6.16 23.19 7.41
CA SER A 293 5.50 21.87 7.26
C SER A 293 4.10 21.81 7.89
N THR A 294 3.80 22.65 8.89
CA THR A 294 2.45 22.75 9.46
C THR A 294 1.46 23.32 8.45
N PHE A 295 1.84 24.41 7.78
CA PHE A 295 0.99 25.01 6.74
C PHE A 295 0.86 24.11 5.53
N GLN A 296 1.92 23.39 5.14
CA GLN A 296 1.85 22.36 4.10
C GLN A 296 0.86 21.24 4.46
N SER A 297 0.87 20.78 5.72
CA SER A 297 -0.06 19.76 6.20
C SER A 297 -1.49 20.27 6.21
N LEU A 298 -1.69 21.54 6.60
CA LEU A 298 -2.99 22.20 6.64
C LEU A 298 -3.57 22.37 5.22
N VAL A 299 -2.80 22.91 4.28
CA VAL A 299 -3.21 23.05 2.87
C VAL A 299 -3.48 21.67 2.26
N ALA A 300 -2.62 20.67 2.53
CA ALA A 300 -2.82 19.31 2.05
C ALA A 300 -4.10 18.67 2.61
N ALA A 301 -4.47 18.98 3.85
CA ALA A 301 -5.72 18.52 4.46
C ALA A 301 -6.94 19.16 3.75
N TYR A 302 -6.97 20.47 3.57
CA TYR A 302 -8.08 21.14 2.85
C TYR A 302 -8.20 20.68 1.39
N VAL A 303 -7.08 20.50 0.69
CA VAL A 303 -7.05 19.91 -0.65
C VAL A 303 -7.61 18.47 -0.64
N GLY A 304 -7.30 17.69 0.40
CA GLY A 304 -7.82 16.35 0.58
C GLY A 304 -9.33 16.28 0.76
N PHE A 305 -9.91 17.25 1.45
CA PHE A 305 -11.37 17.41 1.59
C PHE A 305 -12.06 17.95 0.32
N GLY A 306 -11.28 18.39 -0.68
CA GLY A 306 -11.82 19.08 -1.86
C GLY A 306 -12.17 20.55 -1.62
N ASP A 307 -11.90 21.09 -0.43
CA ASP A 307 -12.12 22.51 -0.09
C ASP A 307 -10.96 23.37 -0.62
N LEU A 308 -10.96 23.59 -1.91
CA LEU A 308 -9.95 24.38 -2.58
C LEU A 308 -10.06 25.86 -2.22
N VAL A 309 -11.25 26.35 -1.90
CA VAL A 309 -11.48 27.77 -1.55
C VAL A 309 -10.75 28.13 -0.26
N THR A 310 -10.87 27.29 0.77
CA THR A 310 -10.15 27.53 2.04
C THR A 310 -8.64 27.32 1.86
N ALA A 311 -8.23 26.32 1.05
CA ALA A 311 -6.80 26.12 0.73
C ALA A 311 -6.20 27.35 0.01
N GLU A 312 -6.92 27.95 -0.96
CA GLU A 312 -6.54 29.19 -1.64
C GLU A 312 -6.42 30.37 -0.66
N LYS A 313 -7.41 30.53 0.23
CA LYS A 313 -7.39 31.59 1.25
C LYS A 313 -6.17 31.47 2.17
N VAL A 314 -5.81 30.25 2.59
CA VAL A 314 -4.61 30.04 3.43
C VAL A 314 -3.33 30.47 2.68
N VAL A 315 -3.17 30.05 1.43
CA VAL A 315 -1.99 30.41 0.62
C VAL A 315 -1.96 31.91 0.35
N GLN A 316 -3.10 32.53 0.08
CA GLN A 316 -3.21 33.97 -0.14
C GLN A 316 -2.89 34.77 1.13
N ALA A 317 -3.44 34.37 2.29
CA ALA A 317 -3.14 35.02 3.57
C ALA A 317 -1.65 34.96 3.90
N MET A 318 -0.98 33.88 3.57
CA MET A 318 0.48 33.75 3.69
C MET A 318 1.22 34.71 2.75
N ARG A 319 0.80 34.86 1.50
CA ARG A 319 1.38 35.80 0.53
C ARG A 319 1.22 37.26 0.98
N GLU A 320 0.07 37.57 1.59
CA GLU A 320 -0.24 38.90 2.10
C GLU A 320 0.41 39.19 3.46
N GLY A 321 1.09 38.22 4.06
CA GLY A 321 1.73 38.36 5.34
C GLY A 321 0.76 38.51 6.50
N ARG A 322 -0.45 37.95 6.40
CA ARG A 322 -1.50 38.08 7.44
C ARG A 322 -1.16 37.21 8.65
N ARG A 323 -1.38 37.79 9.85
CA ARG A 323 -1.18 37.07 11.12
C ARG A 323 -2.48 36.52 11.69
N ASP A 324 -3.64 37.00 11.23
CA ASP A 324 -4.99 36.67 11.70
C ASP A 324 -5.58 35.40 11.03
N LEU A 325 -4.70 34.42 10.62
CA LEU A 325 -5.09 33.22 9.90
C LEU A 325 -6.14 32.38 10.66
N CYS A 326 -6.00 32.25 11.99
CA CYS A 326 -6.95 31.47 12.80
C CYS A 326 -8.34 32.10 12.76
N LYS A 327 -8.43 33.43 12.81
CA LYS A 327 -9.69 34.18 12.72
C LYS A 327 -10.37 33.95 11.38
N MET A 328 -9.62 34.06 10.28
CA MET A 328 -10.11 33.83 8.93
C MET A 328 -10.64 32.38 8.73
N LEU A 329 -9.97 31.39 9.34
CA LEU A 329 -10.38 29.97 9.25
C LEU A 329 -11.60 29.65 10.12
N ARG A 330 -11.76 30.37 11.28
CA ARG A 330 -12.98 30.26 12.12
C ARG A 330 -14.22 30.76 11.37
N GLU A 331 -14.13 31.94 10.75
CA GLU A 331 -15.25 32.56 10.02
C GLU A 331 -15.80 31.69 8.90
N GLY A 332 -14.94 30.82 8.31
CA GLY A 332 -15.33 29.88 7.29
C GLY A 332 -15.94 28.54 7.77
N ASN A 333 -15.82 28.22 9.07
CA ASN A 333 -16.17 26.89 9.59
C ASN A 333 -17.26 26.88 10.69
N VAL A 334 -17.73 28.04 11.12
CA VAL A 334 -18.64 28.18 12.32
C VAL A 334 -19.99 27.50 12.11
N GLU A 335 -20.49 27.35 10.89
CA GLU A 335 -21.81 26.78 10.64
C GLU A 335 -21.81 25.22 10.63
N GLU A 336 -20.67 24.56 10.53
CA GLU A 336 -20.57 23.10 10.36
C GLU A 336 -20.04 22.33 11.60
N ALA A 337 -19.64 23.01 12.67
CA ALA A 337 -19.05 22.35 13.83
C ALA A 337 -20.11 21.58 14.65
N CYS A 338 -20.51 20.40 14.18
CA CYS A 338 -21.21 19.40 14.98
C CYS A 338 -20.24 18.75 15.98
N LEU A 339 -19.93 19.49 17.05
CA LEU A 339 -19.08 18.99 18.14
C LEU A 339 -19.88 18.00 18.96
N ASN A 340 -19.57 16.75 18.86
CA ASN A 340 -20.15 15.70 19.69
C ASN A 340 -19.42 15.65 21.03
N ASP A 341 -20.07 16.09 22.10
CA ASP A 341 -19.58 16.03 23.49
C ASP A 341 -19.22 14.61 23.97
N SER A 342 -19.51 13.59 23.17
CA SER A 342 -19.22 12.18 23.45
C SER A 342 -17.87 11.70 22.92
N ASP A 343 -17.22 12.41 21.98
CA ASP A 343 -15.95 11.97 21.39
C ASP A 343 -14.76 12.45 22.25
N VAL A 344 -13.95 11.50 22.69
CA VAL A 344 -12.75 11.76 23.51
C VAL A 344 -11.71 12.62 22.77
N PHE A 345 -11.70 12.53 21.44
CA PHE A 345 -10.80 13.31 20.59
C PHE A 345 -11.20 14.80 20.59
N ASP A 346 -12.48 15.08 20.50
CA ASP A 346 -13.02 16.44 20.56
C ASP A 346 -12.73 17.06 21.93
N LYS A 347 -12.87 16.30 23.01
CA LYS A 347 -12.53 16.75 24.38
C LYS A 347 -11.05 17.11 24.54
N LEU A 348 -10.13 16.37 23.93
CA LEU A 348 -8.69 16.68 24.02
C LEU A 348 -8.36 18.04 23.39
N LEU A 349 -9.04 18.42 22.33
CA LEU A 349 -8.85 19.69 21.65
C LEU A 349 -9.63 20.85 22.29
N LEU A 350 -10.81 20.55 22.83
CA LEU A 350 -11.74 21.53 23.36
C LEU A 350 -11.60 21.81 24.87
N ASN A 351 -10.98 20.89 25.61
CA ASN A 351 -10.96 20.90 27.11
C ASN A 351 -10.21 22.06 27.76
N SER A 352 -9.77 23.07 27.03
CA SER A 352 -8.96 24.11 27.67
C SER A 352 -9.55 25.50 27.72
N VAL A 353 -10.61 25.86 26.97
CA VAL A 353 -11.18 27.24 27.04
C VAL A 353 -12.56 27.27 26.39
N ASN A 354 -13.43 28.19 26.89
CA ASN A 354 -14.60 28.69 26.17
C ASN A 354 -14.17 29.37 24.86
N TRP A 355 -13.88 28.54 23.84
CA TRP A 355 -13.34 28.98 22.54
C TRP A 355 -14.23 29.99 21.81
N ARG A 356 -15.54 30.06 22.16
CA ARG A 356 -16.50 30.99 21.56
C ARG A 356 -16.27 32.44 22.00
N ASP A 357 -15.73 32.63 23.20
CA ASP A 357 -15.60 33.96 23.83
C ASP A 357 -14.20 34.57 23.71
N ASN A 358 -13.19 33.77 23.29
CA ASN A 358 -11.81 34.23 23.16
C ASN A 358 -11.45 34.63 21.75
N GLU A 359 -10.71 35.73 21.61
CA GLU A 359 -10.08 36.06 20.33
C GLU A 359 -9.08 34.99 19.93
N PRO A 360 -9.11 34.52 18.63
CA PRO A 360 -8.20 33.51 18.16
C PRO A 360 -6.75 34.04 18.19
N PRO A 361 -5.78 33.17 18.55
CA PRO A 361 -4.39 33.57 18.62
C PRO A 361 -3.83 33.98 17.25
N GLU A 362 -2.99 35.02 17.23
CA GLU A 362 -2.29 35.44 16.02
C GLU A 362 -0.98 34.68 15.81
N LEU A 363 -0.54 34.61 14.55
CA LEU A 363 0.75 34.03 14.20
C LEU A 363 1.90 34.89 14.73
N SER A 364 2.88 34.29 15.40
CA SER A 364 4.07 34.96 15.93
C SER A 364 4.96 35.56 14.84
N ARG A 365 4.97 34.99 13.65
CA ARG A 365 5.71 35.47 12.47
C ARG A 365 4.97 35.17 11.18
N VAL A 366 5.34 35.88 10.12
CA VAL A 366 4.85 35.67 8.78
C VAL A 366 5.61 34.54 8.11
N PHE A 367 4.92 33.77 7.28
CA PHE A 367 5.49 32.68 6.49
C PHE A 367 5.13 32.87 5.01
N GLU A 368 6.12 32.79 4.14
CA GLU A 368 5.91 32.84 2.70
C GLU A 368 5.67 31.45 2.11
N PRO A 369 4.69 31.27 1.21
CA PRO A 369 4.42 29.97 0.58
C PRO A 369 5.60 29.52 -0.29
N ASN A 370 6.01 28.27 -0.18
CA ASN A 370 7.06 27.68 -1.03
C ASN A 370 6.48 26.90 -2.21
N SER A 371 7.34 26.50 -3.17
CA SER A 371 6.96 25.73 -4.37
C SER A 371 6.16 24.47 -4.06
N ARG A 372 6.48 23.79 -2.96
CA ARG A 372 5.77 22.55 -2.52
C ARG A 372 4.31 22.84 -2.14
N MET A 373 4.03 23.97 -1.51
CA MET A 373 2.67 24.37 -1.13
C MET A 373 1.83 24.69 -2.36
N TYR A 374 2.38 25.47 -3.29
CA TYR A 374 1.75 25.74 -4.59
C TYR A 374 1.48 24.45 -5.37
N THR A 375 2.44 23.55 -5.41
CA THR A 375 2.30 22.23 -6.08
C THR A 375 1.19 21.38 -5.43
N THR A 376 1.02 21.47 -4.11
CA THR A 376 -0.07 20.77 -3.40
C THR A 376 -1.43 21.35 -3.80
N LEU A 377 -1.55 22.66 -3.87
CA LEU A 377 -2.76 23.34 -4.32
C LEU A 377 -3.08 23.01 -5.81
N MET A 378 -2.06 23.02 -6.67
CA MET A 378 -2.19 22.59 -8.07
C MET A 378 -2.67 21.15 -8.25
N LYS A 379 -2.23 20.22 -7.38
CA LYS A 379 -2.77 18.87 -7.35
C LYS A 379 -4.27 18.86 -7.00
N GLY A 380 -4.69 19.75 -6.12
CA GLY A 380 -6.12 19.96 -5.85
C GLY A 380 -6.88 20.42 -7.09
N TYR A 381 -6.37 21.43 -7.80
CA TYR A 381 -6.96 21.91 -9.05
C TYR A 381 -7.01 20.81 -10.12
N MET A 382 -5.93 20.03 -10.25
CA MET A 382 -5.89 18.89 -11.17
C MET A 382 -6.98 17.85 -10.87
N ASN A 383 -7.23 17.57 -9.59
CA ASN A 383 -8.27 16.60 -9.19
C ASN A 383 -9.68 17.16 -9.40
N ALA A 384 -9.86 18.48 -9.23
CA ALA A 384 -11.12 19.18 -9.48
C ALA A 384 -11.34 19.56 -10.96
N GLY A 385 -10.38 19.23 -11.85
CA GLY A 385 -10.46 19.58 -13.28
C GLY A 385 -10.26 21.09 -13.59
N ARG A 386 -9.85 21.91 -12.61
CA ARG A 386 -9.64 23.37 -12.72
C ARG A 386 -8.27 23.70 -13.32
N VAL A 387 -8.02 23.29 -14.57
CA VAL A 387 -6.68 23.44 -15.21
C VAL A 387 -6.35 24.90 -15.52
N THR A 388 -7.33 25.75 -15.80
CA THR A 388 -7.13 27.19 -16.05
C THR A 388 -6.53 27.89 -14.82
N ASP A 389 -7.00 27.54 -13.62
CA ASP A 389 -6.49 28.13 -12.38
C ASP A 389 -5.08 27.63 -12.07
N MET A 390 -4.78 26.39 -12.46
CA MET A 390 -3.45 25.83 -12.34
C MET A 390 -2.43 26.54 -13.23
N VAL A 391 -2.79 26.86 -14.49
CA VAL A 391 -1.95 27.65 -15.41
C VAL A 391 -1.70 29.04 -14.86
N ARG A 392 -2.76 29.74 -14.39
CA ARG A 392 -2.63 31.04 -13.73
C ARG A 392 -1.70 31.00 -12.52
N MET A 393 -1.78 29.92 -11.74
CA MET A 393 -0.89 29.74 -10.59
C MET A 393 0.55 29.53 -11.02
N LEU A 394 0.81 28.75 -12.08
CA LEU A 394 2.13 28.57 -12.64
C LEU A 394 2.73 29.90 -13.11
N GLU A 395 1.94 30.71 -13.82
CA GLU A 395 2.36 32.07 -14.26
C GLU A 395 2.64 32.97 -13.05
N ALA A 396 1.76 32.95 -12.05
CA ALA A 396 1.97 33.73 -10.82
C ALA A 396 3.26 33.36 -10.10
N MET A 397 3.59 32.04 -10.00
CA MET A 397 4.86 31.58 -9.39
C MET A 397 6.11 32.06 -10.14
N ARG A 398 6.04 32.23 -11.46
CA ARG A 398 7.16 32.75 -12.26
C ARG A 398 7.48 34.21 -11.99
N HIS A 399 6.46 34.97 -11.61
CA HIS A 399 6.61 36.40 -11.32
C HIS A 399 6.96 36.70 -9.85
N LEU A 400 7.01 35.66 -8.98
CA LEU A 400 7.47 35.82 -7.61
C LEU A 400 8.98 36.01 -7.58
N GLY A 401 9.43 37.03 -6.83
CA GLY A 401 10.87 37.36 -6.71
C GLY A 401 11.67 36.42 -5.83
N ASP A 402 11.02 35.50 -5.11
CA ASP A 402 11.67 34.57 -4.19
C ASP A 402 12.02 33.24 -4.87
N SER A 403 13.28 32.83 -4.71
CA SER A 403 13.80 31.61 -5.32
C SER A 403 13.15 30.33 -4.79
N GLU A 404 12.66 30.32 -3.53
CA GLU A 404 12.01 29.16 -2.93
C GLU A 404 10.59 28.92 -3.47
N SER A 405 9.98 29.95 -4.05
CA SER A 405 8.65 29.89 -4.64
C SER A 405 8.63 29.62 -6.14
N HIS A 406 9.81 29.62 -6.79
CA HIS A 406 9.90 29.34 -8.23
C HIS A 406 9.43 27.93 -8.59
N PRO A 407 8.75 27.77 -9.77
CA PRO A 407 8.34 26.47 -10.26
C PRO A 407 9.53 25.52 -10.43
N ASP A 408 9.45 24.38 -9.78
CA ASP A 408 10.41 23.29 -9.90
C ASP A 408 9.93 22.19 -10.89
N HIS A 409 10.75 21.17 -11.11
CA HIS A 409 10.40 20.05 -11.97
C HIS A 409 9.11 19.32 -11.52
N VAL A 410 8.78 19.34 -10.23
CA VAL A 410 7.54 18.73 -9.71
C VAL A 410 6.33 19.55 -10.10
N THR A 411 6.45 20.88 -10.02
CA THR A 411 5.42 21.83 -10.43
C THR A 411 5.06 21.64 -11.90
N TYR A 412 6.06 21.69 -12.80
CA TYR A 412 5.86 21.48 -14.24
C TYR A 412 5.28 20.10 -14.55
N THR A 413 5.81 19.04 -13.94
CA THR A 413 5.27 17.68 -14.12
C THR A 413 3.82 17.56 -13.64
N THR A 414 3.42 18.30 -12.60
CA THR A 414 2.03 18.34 -12.13
C THR A 414 1.12 19.01 -13.15
N VAL A 415 1.55 20.10 -13.77
CA VAL A 415 0.82 20.79 -14.84
C VAL A 415 0.69 19.91 -16.10
N ILE A 416 1.79 19.28 -16.51
CA ILE A 416 1.78 18.31 -17.62
C ILE A 416 0.82 17.17 -17.32
N SER A 417 0.83 16.62 -16.09
CA SER A 417 -0.08 15.55 -15.68
C SER A 417 -1.55 15.95 -15.76
N ALA A 418 -1.86 17.21 -15.49
CA ALA A 418 -3.23 17.70 -15.59
C ALA A 418 -3.71 17.83 -17.04
N PHE A 419 -2.87 18.34 -17.93
CA PHE A 419 -3.18 18.38 -19.37
C PHE A 419 -3.33 16.97 -19.95
N VAL A 420 -2.46 16.04 -19.56
CA VAL A 420 -2.55 14.63 -19.94
C VAL A 420 -3.87 14.00 -19.49
N LYS A 421 -4.30 14.26 -18.24
CA LYS A 421 -5.59 13.75 -17.72
C LYS A 421 -6.79 14.27 -18.50
N GLN A 422 -6.70 15.49 -19.06
CA GLN A 422 -7.74 16.08 -19.89
C GLN A 422 -7.62 15.70 -21.37
N GLY A 423 -6.61 14.94 -21.75
CA GLY A 423 -6.37 14.56 -23.14
C GLY A 423 -5.75 15.68 -24.00
N LEU A 424 -5.30 16.77 -23.40
CA LEU A 424 -4.73 17.94 -24.12
C LEU A 424 -3.21 17.76 -24.30
N MET A 425 -2.81 16.80 -25.15
CA MET A 425 -1.40 16.41 -25.33
C MET A 425 -0.56 17.52 -25.93
N ASP A 426 -1.11 18.33 -26.84
CA ASP A 426 -0.40 19.46 -27.45
C ASP A 426 0.02 20.48 -26.39
N ARG A 427 -0.87 20.81 -25.49
CA ARG A 427 -0.59 21.70 -24.37
C ARG A 427 0.42 21.11 -23.39
N ALA A 428 0.36 19.80 -23.16
CA ALA A 428 1.35 19.10 -22.32
C ALA A 428 2.75 19.17 -22.94
N ARG A 429 2.88 19.06 -24.27
CA ARG A 429 4.14 19.22 -25.02
C ARG A 429 4.65 20.66 -24.98
N GLU A 430 3.76 21.66 -25.14
CA GLU A 430 4.11 23.07 -25.01
C GLU A 430 4.75 23.36 -23.64
N VAL A 431 4.15 22.84 -22.55
CA VAL A 431 4.68 23.01 -21.18
C VAL A 431 6.01 22.30 -21.00
N LEU A 432 6.23 21.13 -21.61
CA LEU A 432 7.51 20.45 -21.60
C LEU A 432 8.60 21.30 -22.29
N ALA A 433 8.30 21.82 -23.50
CA ALA A 433 9.21 22.66 -24.24
C ALA A 433 9.56 23.96 -23.46
N GLU A 434 8.57 24.53 -22.80
CA GLU A 434 8.76 25.69 -21.95
C GLU A 434 9.61 25.40 -20.72
N MET A 435 9.39 24.27 -20.05
CA MET A 435 10.18 23.80 -18.90
C MET A 435 11.68 23.72 -19.28
N VAL A 436 11.97 23.11 -20.43
CA VAL A 436 13.36 22.99 -20.94
C VAL A 436 13.93 24.37 -21.29
N ARG A 437 13.15 25.25 -21.93
CA ARG A 437 13.56 26.61 -22.32
C ARG A 437 13.94 27.47 -21.11
N ILE A 438 13.27 27.31 -19.99
CA ILE A 438 13.55 28.05 -18.75
C ILE A 438 14.75 27.45 -18.00
N GLY A 439 15.26 26.30 -18.43
CA GLY A 439 16.42 25.63 -17.82
C GLY A 439 16.04 24.68 -16.67
N VAL A 440 14.77 24.35 -16.51
CA VAL A 440 14.33 23.32 -15.55
C VAL A 440 14.42 21.95 -16.23
N PRO A 441 15.33 21.04 -15.80
CA PRO A 441 15.50 19.77 -16.49
C PRO A 441 14.27 18.86 -16.33
N ALA A 442 13.77 18.32 -17.44
CA ALA A 442 12.81 17.25 -17.42
C ALA A 442 13.43 15.99 -16.80
N ASN A 443 12.62 15.19 -16.15
CA ASN A 443 13.06 13.94 -15.53
C ASN A 443 12.26 12.74 -16.07
N ARG A 444 12.65 11.52 -15.67
CA ARG A 444 11.94 10.29 -16.08
C ARG A 444 10.44 10.33 -15.80
N VAL A 445 10.04 10.93 -14.67
CA VAL A 445 8.62 11.02 -14.30
C VAL A 445 7.85 11.89 -15.31
N THR A 446 8.44 12.99 -15.76
CA THR A 446 7.85 13.89 -16.75
C THR A 446 7.60 13.15 -18.08
N TYR A 447 8.61 12.43 -18.58
CA TYR A 447 8.46 11.62 -19.79
C TYR A 447 7.48 10.49 -19.62
N ASN A 448 7.52 9.76 -18.51
CA ASN A 448 6.58 8.66 -18.22
C ASN A 448 5.12 9.12 -18.18
N VAL A 449 4.86 10.35 -17.71
CA VAL A 449 3.51 10.94 -17.72
C VAL A 449 3.05 11.20 -19.16
N LEU A 450 3.91 11.74 -20.01
CA LEU A 450 3.59 12.00 -21.43
C LEU A 450 3.41 10.70 -22.21
N ILE A 451 4.31 9.73 -22.05
CA ILE A 451 4.21 8.39 -22.65
C ILE A 451 2.83 7.78 -22.27
N LYS A 452 2.48 7.83 -20.99
CA LYS A 452 1.18 7.35 -20.52
C LYS A 452 0.01 8.07 -21.21
N GLY A 453 0.12 9.39 -21.40
CA GLY A 453 -0.90 10.19 -22.07
C GLY A 453 -1.14 9.76 -23.51
N TYR A 454 -0.07 9.61 -24.29
CA TYR A 454 -0.16 9.13 -25.68
C TYR A 454 -0.68 7.70 -25.75
N CYS A 455 -0.24 6.80 -24.86
CA CYS A 455 -0.79 5.44 -24.76
C CYS A 455 -2.31 5.45 -24.49
N GLN A 456 -2.78 6.33 -23.61
CA GLN A 456 -4.22 6.46 -23.32
C GLN A 456 -5.03 6.99 -24.51
N GLN A 457 -4.41 7.77 -25.39
CA GLN A 457 -5.00 8.24 -26.64
C GLN A 457 -4.81 7.25 -27.81
N LEU A 458 -4.24 6.07 -27.56
CA LEU A 458 -3.95 5.03 -28.53
C LEU A 458 -2.88 5.42 -29.58
N HIS A 459 -2.07 6.45 -29.29
CA HIS A 459 -0.97 6.92 -30.14
C HIS A 459 0.36 6.31 -29.70
N ILE A 460 0.57 5.01 -29.97
CA ILE A 460 1.77 4.29 -29.56
C ILE A 460 3.01 4.82 -30.27
N ASP A 461 2.89 5.21 -31.55
CA ASP A 461 4.00 5.77 -32.34
C ASP A 461 4.59 7.03 -31.66
N MET A 462 3.73 7.92 -31.17
CA MET A 462 4.17 9.12 -30.44
C MET A 462 4.80 8.79 -29.08
N ALA A 463 4.32 7.74 -28.42
CA ALA A 463 4.91 7.26 -27.18
C ALA A 463 6.31 6.66 -27.39
N GLU A 464 6.53 5.97 -28.51
CA GLU A 464 7.84 5.44 -28.92
C GLU A 464 8.81 6.58 -29.25
N GLU A 465 8.34 7.61 -29.98
CA GLU A 465 9.13 8.80 -30.29
C GLU A 465 9.59 9.50 -28.99
N LEU A 466 8.74 9.59 -27.97
CA LEU A 466 9.12 10.13 -26.66
C LEU A 466 10.18 9.30 -25.94
N ILE A 467 10.16 7.98 -26.09
CA ILE A 467 11.22 7.14 -25.51
C ILE A 467 12.56 7.43 -26.21
N LYS A 468 12.55 7.64 -27.54
CA LYS A 468 13.75 8.03 -28.30
C LYS A 468 14.24 9.41 -27.88
N GLU A 469 13.34 10.41 -27.78
CA GLU A 469 13.64 11.75 -27.29
C GLU A 469 14.25 11.73 -25.88
N MET A 470 13.70 10.90 -24.99
CA MET A 470 14.19 10.70 -23.62
C MET A 470 15.65 10.19 -23.63
N ILE A 471 15.97 9.25 -24.50
CA ILE A 471 17.32 8.69 -24.64
C ILE A 471 18.27 9.76 -25.22
N ASP A 472 17.84 10.50 -26.25
CA ASP A 472 18.61 11.54 -26.90
C ASP A 472 18.95 12.71 -25.95
N THR A 473 18.05 12.98 -25.00
CA THR A 473 18.30 13.96 -23.92
C THR A 473 19.18 13.42 -22.78
N GLY A 474 19.68 12.19 -22.88
CA GLY A 474 20.56 11.57 -21.88
C GLY A 474 19.81 10.99 -20.67
N ILE A 475 18.50 10.87 -20.73
CA ILE A 475 17.68 10.29 -19.67
C ILE A 475 17.36 8.84 -20.03
N GLU A 476 17.99 7.88 -19.35
CA GLU A 476 17.73 6.46 -19.64
C GLU A 476 16.32 6.05 -19.16
N PRO A 477 15.50 5.38 -20.02
CA PRO A 477 14.25 4.77 -19.64
C PRO A 477 14.46 3.72 -18.54
N ASP A 478 13.50 3.64 -17.62
CA ASP A 478 13.50 2.67 -16.54
C ASP A 478 12.40 1.61 -16.71
N VAL A 479 12.30 0.71 -15.76
CA VAL A 479 11.25 -0.33 -15.76
C VAL A 479 9.84 0.27 -15.88
N VAL A 480 9.62 1.47 -15.30
CA VAL A 480 8.31 2.14 -15.33
C VAL A 480 8.00 2.64 -16.75
N SER A 481 9.00 3.20 -17.45
CA SER A 481 8.85 3.66 -18.83
C SER A 481 8.40 2.52 -19.75
N TYR A 482 9.12 1.39 -19.69
CA TYR A 482 8.76 0.20 -20.48
C TYR A 482 7.43 -0.42 -20.07
N ASN A 483 7.12 -0.54 -18.79
CA ASN A 483 5.82 -1.04 -18.36
C ASN A 483 4.68 -0.14 -18.83
N THR A 484 4.89 1.18 -18.92
CA THR A 484 3.88 2.13 -19.37
C THR A 484 3.57 1.94 -20.86
N ILE A 485 4.59 1.75 -21.72
CA ILE A 485 4.34 1.51 -23.14
C ILE A 485 3.78 0.11 -23.41
N ILE A 486 4.22 -0.91 -22.65
CA ILE A 486 3.64 -2.26 -22.70
C ILE A 486 2.15 -2.22 -22.32
N ASP A 487 1.77 -1.46 -21.27
CA ASP A 487 0.36 -1.27 -20.91
C ASP A 487 -0.40 -0.49 -22.01
N GLY A 488 0.26 0.45 -22.71
CA GLY A 488 -0.26 1.12 -23.90
C GLY A 488 -0.56 0.16 -25.05
N CYS A 489 0.35 -0.76 -25.35
CA CYS A 489 0.15 -1.80 -26.36
C CYS A 489 -1.07 -2.68 -26.07
N ILE A 490 -1.42 -2.89 -24.78
CA ILE A 490 -2.64 -3.62 -24.39
C ILE A 490 -3.90 -2.86 -24.84
N LEU A 491 -3.89 -1.54 -24.79
CA LEU A 491 -5.05 -0.74 -25.16
C LEU A 491 -5.34 -0.77 -26.68
N VAL A 492 -4.30 -0.98 -27.50
CA VAL A 492 -4.42 -1.12 -28.96
C VAL A 492 -4.41 -2.59 -29.41
N ASP A 493 -4.46 -3.54 -28.47
CA ASP A 493 -4.42 -4.99 -28.69
C ASP A 493 -3.17 -5.47 -29.48
N ASP A 494 -2.05 -4.74 -29.33
CA ASP A 494 -0.76 -5.10 -29.93
C ASP A 494 0.10 -5.92 -28.96
N CYS A 495 -0.14 -7.22 -28.93
CA CYS A 495 0.65 -8.13 -28.08
C CYS A 495 2.08 -8.37 -28.63
N ALA A 496 2.30 -8.16 -29.94
CA ALA A 496 3.64 -8.31 -30.54
C ALA A 496 4.55 -7.15 -30.14
N GLY A 497 4.04 -5.92 -30.20
CA GLY A 497 4.71 -4.73 -29.69
C GLY A 497 4.99 -4.82 -28.18
N ALA A 498 4.03 -5.29 -27.39
CA ALA A 498 4.22 -5.52 -25.96
C ALA A 498 5.39 -6.47 -25.67
N LEU A 499 5.50 -7.57 -26.41
CA LEU A 499 6.62 -8.53 -26.30
C LEU A 499 7.95 -7.90 -26.76
N SER A 500 7.92 -7.11 -27.82
CA SER A 500 9.11 -6.41 -28.35
C SER A 500 9.70 -5.46 -27.29
N TYR A 501 8.88 -4.61 -26.68
CA TYR A 501 9.33 -3.71 -25.61
C TYR A 501 9.79 -4.44 -24.36
N PHE A 502 9.17 -5.56 -24.01
CA PHE A 502 9.65 -6.38 -22.90
C PHE A 502 11.03 -7.00 -23.19
N ASN A 503 11.29 -7.45 -24.43
CA ASN A 503 12.59 -7.95 -24.85
C ASN A 503 13.64 -6.83 -24.91
N GLU A 504 13.26 -5.62 -25.35
CA GLU A 504 14.14 -4.46 -25.35
C GLU A 504 14.57 -4.06 -23.94
N LEU A 505 13.62 -4.04 -22.98
CA LEU A 505 13.91 -3.82 -21.56
C LEU A 505 15.02 -4.78 -21.08
N ARG A 506 14.92 -6.07 -21.44
CA ARG A 506 15.92 -7.09 -21.08
C ARG A 506 17.25 -6.90 -21.81
N ALA A 507 17.21 -6.57 -23.10
CA ALA A 507 18.41 -6.31 -23.91
C ALA A 507 19.25 -5.14 -23.39
N ARG A 508 18.58 -4.13 -22.81
CA ARG A 508 19.24 -3.01 -22.12
C ARG A 508 19.77 -3.36 -20.72
N GLY A 509 19.65 -4.61 -20.28
CA GLY A 509 20.12 -5.06 -18.97
C GLY A 509 19.24 -4.63 -17.79
N ILE A 510 18.05 -4.10 -18.06
CA ILE A 510 17.09 -3.72 -17.02
C ILE A 510 16.37 -4.99 -16.52
N ALA A 511 16.44 -5.26 -15.22
CA ALA A 511 15.79 -6.45 -14.66
C ALA A 511 14.27 -6.28 -14.64
N PRO A 512 13.49 -7.17 -15.29
CA PRO A 512 12.04 -7.15 -15.20
C PRO A 512 11.57 -7.28 -13.76
N THR A 513 10.48 -6.58 -13.45
CA THR A 513 9.83 -6.66 -12.15
C THR A 513 8.59 -7.55 -12.24
N LYS A 514 8.01 -7.88 -11.08
CA LYS A 514 6.70 -8.54 -11.00
C LYS A 514 5.65 -7.84 -11.89
N VAL A 515 5.64 -6.49 -11.89
CA VAL A 515 4.72 -5.69 -12.71
C VAL A 515 4.99 -5.91 -14.20
N SER A 516 6.25 -5.96 -14.63
CA SER A 516 6.61 -6.20 -16.03
C SER A 516 6.05 -7.52 -16.56
N TYR A 517 6.23 -8.60 -15.78
CA TYR A 517 5.70 -9.92 -16.14
C TYR A 517 4.16 -9.93 -16.16
N THR A 518 3.51 -9.37 -15.12
CA THR A 518 2.05 -9.34 -15.06
C THR A 518 1.42 -8.46 -16.15
N THR A 519 2.06 -7.35 -16.53
CA THR A 519 1.59 -6.50 -17.64
C THR A 519 1.70 -7.25 -18.97
N LEU A 520 2.80 -7.96 -19.22
CA LEU A 520 2.94 -8.79 -20.43
C LEU A 520 1.94 -9.96 -20.45
N MET A 521 1.73 -10.62 -19.30
CA MET A 521 0.69 -11.66 -19.20
C MET A 521 -0.69 -11.11 -19.51
N LYS A 522 -1.01 -9.88 -19.03
CA LYS A 522 -2.28 -9.18 -19.33
C LYS A 522 -2.42 -8.91 -20.83
N ALA A 523 -1.33 -8.52 -21.53
CA ALA A 523 -1.33 -8.33 -22.98
C ALA A 523 -1.72 -9.62 -23.73
N PHE A 524 -1.11 -10.74 -23.37
CA PHE A 524 -1.46 -12.03 -23.98
C PHE A 524 -2.86 -12.54 -23.58
N ALA A 525 -3.30 -12.24 -22.36
CA ALA A 525 -4.64 -12.61 -21.90
C ALA A 525 -5.74 -11.83 -22.64
N SER A 526 -5.55 -10.52 -22.88
CA SER A 526 -6.50 -9.69 -23.63
C SER A 526 -6.61 -10.14 -25.09
N SER A 527 -5.50 -10.49 -25.73
CA SER A 527 -5.47 -11.00 -27.12
C SER A 527 -5.88 -12.48 -27.23
N GLY A 528 -6.39 -13.11 -26.17
CA GLY A 528 -6.83 -14.51 -26.19
C GLY A 528 -5.70 -15.56 -26.29
N GLN A 529 -4.46 -15.18 -26.04
CA GLN A 529 -3.27 -16.04 -26.14
C GLN A 529 -2.85 -16.61 -24.78
N ALA A 530 -3.77 -17.23 -24.04
CA ALA A 530 -3.52 -17.76 -22.69
C ALA A 530 -2.32 -18.71 -22.58
N LYS A 531 -2.00 -19.45 -23.66
CA LYS A 531 -0.81 -20.32 -23.68
C LYS A 531 0.49 -19.52 -23.61
N LEU A 532 0.55 -18.33 -24.22
CA LEU A 532 1.73 -17.45 -24.14
C LEU A 532 1.78 -16.77 -22.76
N ALA A 533 0.64 -16.36 -22.21
CA ALA A 533 0.57 -15.88 -20.84
C ALA A 533 1.11 -16.91 -19.83
N ASN A 534 0.78 -18.21 -20.02
CA ASN A 534 1.33 -19.28 -19.18
C ASN A 534 2.85 -19.44 -19.35
N LYS A 535 3.39 -19.33 -20.58
CA LYS A 535 4.85 -19.36 -20.79
C LYS A 535 5.57 -18.22 -20.07
N VAL A 536 5.02 -17.01 -20.14
CA VAL A 536 5.55 -15.83 -19.42
C VAL A 536 5.49 -16.04 -17.91
N PHE A 537 4.41 -16.64 -17.41
CA PHE A 537 4.27 -17.01 -16.01
C PHE A 537 5.30 -18.06 -15.56
N ASP A 538 5.55 -19.09 -16.37
CA ASP A 538 6.57 -20.10 -16.10
C ASP A 538 7.99 -19.50 -16.11
N GLU A 539 8.23 -18.48 -16.93
CA GLU A 539 9.48 -17.71 -16.93
C GLU A 539 9.60 -16.87 -15.65
N MET A 540 8.52 -16.21 -15.23
CA MET A 540 8.45 -15.47 -13.97
C MET A 540 8.75 -16.36 -12.76
N LEU A 541 8.24 -17.61 -12.74
CA LEU A 541 8.53 -18.58 -11.66
C LEU A 541 10.01 -18.98 -11.60
N LYS A 542 10.70 -18.98 -12.74
CA LYS A 542 12.14 -19.32 -12.83
C LYS A 542 13.05 -18.16 -12.46
N ASP A 543 12.55 -16.91 -12.44
CA ASP A 543 13.37 -15.74 -12.07
C ASP A 543 13.48 -15.62 -10.53
N PRO A 544 14.65 -15.89 -9.93
CA PRO A 544 14.82 -15.87 -8.48
C PRO A 544 14.69 -14.47 -7.85
N ARG A 545 14.69 -13.42 -8.69
CA ARG A 545 14.58 -12.02 -8.27
C ARG A 545 13.13 -11.61 -8.05
N VAL A 546 12.16 -12.34 -8.64
CA VAL A 546 10.75 -11.99 -8.65
C VAL A 546 9.97 -12.97 -7.78
N LYS A 547 9.31 -12.45 -6.75
CA LYS A 547 8.34 -13.25 -5.97
C LYS A 547 6.99 -13.22 -6.69
N VAL A 548 6.52 -14.38 -7.09
CA VAL A 548 5.15 -14.54 -7.60
C VAL A 548 4.16 -14.29 -6.49
N ASP A 549 3.08 -13.59 -6.78
CA ASP A 549 1.99 -13.28 -5.86
C ASP A 549 0.65 -13.83 -6.36
N LEU A 550 -0.36 -13.69 -5.51
CA LEU A 550 -1.72 -14.12 -5.81
C LEU A 550 -2.30 -13.45 -7.08
N VAL A 551 -1.87 -12.21 -7.36
CA VAL A 551 -2.35 -11.45 -8.53
C VAL A 551 -1.91 -12.11 -9.84
N ALA A 552 -0.66 -12.57 -9.93
CA ALA A 552 -0.15 -13.25 -11.10
C ALA A 552 -0.88 -14.58 -11.37
N TRP A 553 -1.17 -15.36 -10.32
CA TRP A 553 -1.98 -16.58 -10.41
C TRP A 553 -3.41 -16.29 -10.89
N ASN A 554 -4.07 -15.28 -10.28
CA ASN A 554 -5.43 -14.88 -10.68
C ASN A 554 -5.49 -14.43 -12.13
N MET A 555 -4.48 -13.72 -12.60
CA MET A 555 -4.40 -13.27 -14.00
C MET A 555 -4.30 -14.45 -14.97
N LEU A 556 -3.57 -15.51 -14.62
CA LEU A 556 -3.49 -16.71 -15.45
C LEU A 556 -4.81 -17.49 -15.46
N VAL A 557 -5.48 -17.62 -14.31
CA VAL A 557 -6.82 -18.20 -14.21
C VAL A 557 -7.81 -17.38 -15.05
N ASP A 558 -7.77 -16.05 -14.97
CA ASP A 558 -8.64 -15.17 -15.76
C ASP A 558 -8.40 -15.30 -17.26
N ALA A 559 -7.14 -15.44 -17.70
CA ALA A 559 -6.78 -15.61 -19.09
C ALA A 559 -7.39 -16.89 -19.71
N TYR A 560 -7.36 -18.00 -18.98
CA TYR A 560 -8.02 -19.24 -19.43
C TYR A 560 -9.54 -19.17 -19.33
N SER A 561 -10.05 -18.55 -18.26
CA SER A 561 -11.49 -18.39 -18.00
C SER A 561 -12.18 -17.55 -19.08
N LYS A 562 -11.57 -16.45 -19.52
CA LYS A 562 -12.09 -15.60 -20.63
C LYS A 562 -12.23 -16.36 -21.95
N LEU A 563 -11.46 -17.41 -22.15
CA LEU A 563 -11.56 -18.29 -23.31
C LEU A 563 -12.53 -19.48 -23.11
N GLY A 564 -13.19 -19.55 -21.95
CA GLY A 564 -14.05 -20.68 -21.61
C GLY A 564 -13.32 -22.01 -21.41
N LYS A 565 -11.98 -21.98 -21.24
CA LYS A 565 -11.13 -23.16 -21.02
C LYS A 565 -11.09 -23.53 -19.54
N VAL A 566 -12.20 -24.12 -19.06
CA VAL A 566 -12.44 -24.37 -17.64
C VAL A 566 -11.45 -25.39 -17.07
N GLU A 567 -11.09 -26.44 -17.83
CA GLU A 567 -10.21 -27.50 -17.34
C GLU A 567 -8.77 -26.97 -17.14
N GLU A 568 -8.28 -26.16 -18.08
CA GLU A 568 -6.99 -25.51 -17.96
C GLU A 568 -6.96 -24.51 -16.80
N ALA A 569 -8.05 -23.75 -16.61
CA ALA A 569 -8.17 -22.83 -15.47
C ALA A 569 -8.14 -23.58 -14.13
N LYS A 570 -8.80 -24.72 -14.01
CA LYS A 570 -8.74 -25.59 -12.83
C LYS A 570 -7.33 -26.15 -12.59
N SER A 571 -6.65 -26.62 -13.64
CA SER A 571 -5.27 -27.09 -13.54
C SER A 571 -4.34 -26.00 -13.00
N VAL A 572 -4.55 -24.72 -13.39
CA VAL A 572 -3.81 -23.60 -12.82
C VAL A 572 -4.13 -23.40 -11.33
N ILE A 573 -5.39 -23.56 -10.92
CA ILE A 573 -5.79 -23.44 -9.51
C ILE A 573 -5.18 -24.58 -8.66
N GLU A 574 -5.11 -25.79 -9.17
CA GLU A 574 -4.43 -26.90 -8.49
C GLU A 574 -2.94 -26.60 -8.31
N ARG A 575 -2.27 -26.20 -9.38
CA ARG A 575 -0.86 -25.78 -9.36
C ARG A 575 -0.61 -24.61 -8.40
N MET A 576 -1.57 -23.68 -8.27
CA MET A 576 -1.56 -22.59 -7.30
C MET A 576 -1.61 -23.12 -5.86
N LYS A 577 -2.49 -24.09 -5.57
CA LYS A 577 -2.60 -24.75 -4.24
C LYS A 577 -1.30 -25.50 -3.89
N GLU A 578 -0.70 -26.22 -4.85
CA GLU A 578 0.58 -26.92 -4.67
C GLU A 578 1.74 -25.98 -4.30
N ASN A 579 1.70 -24.72 -4.81
CA ASN A 579 2.68 -23.69 -4.47
C ASN A 579 2.35 -22.93 -3.18
N GLY A 580 1.36 -23.37 -2.40
CA GLY A 580 0.99 -22.80 -1.12
C GLY A 580 0.13 -21.51 -1.20
N PHE A 581 -0.45 -21.24 -2.38
CA PHE A 581 -1.38 -20.13 -2.56
C PHE A 581 -2.82 -20.63 -2.54
N TYR A 582 -3.65 -20.05 -1.68
CA TYR A 582 -5.07 -20.41 -1.62
C TYR A 582 -5.91 -19.52 -2.53
N PRO A 583 -6.84 -20.10 -3.35
CA PRO A 583 -7.76 -19.34 -4.18
C PRO A 583 -8.58 -18.36 -3.34
N ASN A 584 -8.72 -17.13 -3.80
CA ASN A 584 -9.56 -16.10 -3.19
C ASN A 584 -10.85 -15.89 -4.01
N VAL A 585 -11.67 -14.93 -3.58
CA VAL A 585 -12.93 -14.56 -4.24
C VAL A 585 -12.71 -14.21 -5.72
N ALA A 586 -11.66 -13.44 -6.03
CA ALA A 586 -11.32 -13.08 -7.41
C ALA A 586 -10.96 -14.31 -8.27
N THR A 587 -10.23 -15.30 -7.70
CA THR A 587 -9.91 -16.56 -8.39
C THR A 587 -11.19 -17.32 -8.78
N TYR A 588 -12.09 -17.49 -7.80
CA TYR A 588 -13.36 -18.18 -8.03
C TYR A 588 -14.30 -17.39 -8.92
N GLY A 589 -14.30 -16.05 -8.82
CA GLY A 589 -15.06 -15.18 -9.71
C GLY A 589 -14.63 -15.31 -11.17
N SER A 590 -13.32 -15.31 -11.44
CA SER A 590 -12.79 -15.56 -12.79
C SER A 590 -13.17 -16.94 -13.29
N LEU A 591 -13.07 -17.99 -12.47
CA LEU A 591 -13.46 -19.35 -12.85
C LEU A 591 -14.97 -19.45 -13.11
N ALA A 592 -15.82 -18.84 -12.28
CA ALA A 592 -17.28 -18.79 -12.46
C ALA A 592 -17.66 -18.14 -13.80
N ASN A 593 -17.00 -17.01 -14.14
CA ASN A 593 -17.18 -16.36 -15.44
C ASN A 593 -16.78 -17.27 -16.60
N GLY A 594 -15.67 -18.00 -16.47
CA GLY A 594 -15.24 -18.99 -17.46
C GLY A 594 -16.23 -20.14 -17.65
N ILE A 595 -16.80 -20.63 -16.54
CA ILE A 595 -17.86 -21.67 -16.57
C ILE A 595 -19.13 -21.14 -17.25
N ALA A 596 -19.49 -19.86 -16.99
CA ALA A 596 -20.63 -19.21 -17.66
C ALA A 596 -20.43 -19.14 -19.17
N LEU A 597 -19.24 -18.71 -19.62
CA LEU A 597 -18.87 -18.64 -21.04
C LEU A 597 -18.84 -20.03 -21.71
N ALA A 598 -18.28 -21.02 -21.02
CA ALA A 598 -18.23 -22.41 -21.50
C ALA A 598 -19.60 -23.11 -21.51
N ARG A 599 -20.63 -22.51 -20.90
CA ARG A 599 -21.97 -23.10 -20.74
C ARG A 599 -21.95 -24.47 -20.09
N LYS A 600 -21.11 -24.68 -19.06
CA LYS A 600 -20.96 -25.93 -18.31
C LYS A 600 -21.59 -25.81 -16.91
N PRO A 601 -22.91 -25.82 -16.75
CA PRO A 601 -23.55 -25.54 -15.46
C PRO A 601 -23.27 -26.61 -14.39
N GLY A 602 -22.89 -27.84 -14.80
CA GLY A 602 -22.45 -28.88 -13.86
C GLY A 602 -21.21 -28.48 -13.06
N GLU A 603 -20.27 -27.78 -13.72
CA GLU A 603 -19.05 -27.28 -13.09
C GLU A 603 -19.34 -26.18 -12.06
N ALA A 604 -20.35 -25.34 -12.34
CA ALA A 604 -20.77 -24.32 -11.41
C ALA A 604 -21.32 -24.92 -10.10
N LEU A 605 -21.98 -26.10 -10.17
CA LEU A 605 -22.45 -26.82 -8.97
C LEU A 605 -21.29 -27.35 -8.13
N LEU A 606 -20.23 -27.86 -8.78
CA LEU A 606 -19.04 -28.33 -8.09
C LEU A 606 -18.32 -27.15 -7.43
N LEU A 607 -18.16 -26.06 -8.15
CA LEU A 607 -17.58 -24.82 -7.63
C LEU A 607 -18.37 -24.27 -6.45
N TRP A 608 -19.69 -24.24 -6.53
CA TRP A 608 -20.55 -23.82 -5.42
C TRP A 608 -20.37 -24.69 -4.17
N ASN A 609 -20.27 -26.01 -4.35
CA ASN A 609 -20.04 -26.92 -3.21
C ASN A 609 -18.68 -26.64 -2.54
N GLU A 610 -17.61 -26.39 -3.32
CA GLU A 610 -16.30 -26.02 -2.77
C GLU A 610 -16.35 -24.70 -2.00
N ILE A 611 -17.01 -23.67 -2.56
CA ILE A 611 -17.19 -22.37 -1.90
C ILE A 611 -17.99 -22.54 -0.61
N LYS A 612 -19.10 -23.29 -0.64
CA LYS A 612 -19.94 -23.54 0.53
C LYS A 612 -19.18 -24.21 1.68
N GLN A 613 -18.32 -25.17 1.37
CA GLN A 613 -17.43 -25.80 2.37
C GLN A 613 -16.48 -24.79 3.00
N ARG A 614 -15.90 -23.88 2.20
CA ARG A 614 -14.97 -22.85 2.69
C ARG A 614 -15.64 -21.71 3.44
N CYS A 615 -16.92 -21.46 3.21
CA CYS A 615 -17.74 -20.49 3.97
C CYS A 615 -18.29 -21.05 5.29
N GLY A 616 -18.00 -22.34 5.62
CA GLY A 616 -18.49 -22.96 6.85
C GLY A 616 -19.99 -23.30 6.86
N MET A 617 -20.67 -23.31 5.70
CA MET A 617 -22.09 -23.60 5.55
C MET A 617 -22.41 -25.09 5.32
N GLY A 618 -21.52 -26.01 5.67
CA GLY A 618 -21.73 -27.44 5.52
C GLY A 618 -22.67 -28.00 6.58
N ASN A 619 -23.75 -28.65 6.16
CA ASN A 619 -24.63 -29.44 7.07
C ASN A 619 -23.89 -30.72 7.44
N GLY A 620 -23.22 -30.79 8.57
CA GLY A 620 -22.66 -32.04 9.09
C GLY A 620 -21.40 -31.85 9.94
N GLU A 621 -21.34 -32.60 11.01
CA GLU A 621 -20.30 -32.62 12.05
C GLU A 621 -18.91 -33.11 11.58
N GLU A 622 -18.66 -33.34 10.27
CA GLU A 622 -17.45 -34.00 9.78
C GLU A 622 -16.45 -33.15 8.99
N SER A 623 -16.59 -31.85 8.92
CA SER A 623 -15.54 -31.03 8.31
C SER A 623 -15.15 -29.83 9.19
N ILE A 624 -14.32 -30.12 10.20
CA ILE A 624 -13.43 -29.09 10.77
C ILE A 624 -12.54 -28.68 9.59
N PRO A 625 -12.59 -27.41 9.11
CA PRO A 625 -11.64 -26.96 8.10
C PRO A 625 -10.25 -27.19 8.68
N SER A 626 -9.39 -27.90 7.96
CA SER A 626 -7.98 -28.01 8.33
C SER A 626 -7.49 -26.61 8.67
N SER A 627 -6.88 -26.42 9.83
CA SER A 627 -6.54 -25.14 10.45
C SER A 627 -5.70 -24.17 9.61
N ASP A 628 -5.30 -24.58 8.40
CA ASP A 628 -4.37 -23.85 7.53
C ASP A 628 -5.05 -23.12 6.36
N VAL A 629 -6.34 -23.35 6.06
CA VAL A 629 -7.01 -22.71 4.92
C VAL A 629 -7.83 -21.51 5.41
N PRO A 630 -7.56 -20.29 4.90
CA PRO A 630 -8.30 -19.10 5.32
C PRO A 630 -9.79 -19.21 4.89
N PRO A 631 -10.73 -18.75 5.74
CA PRO A 631 -12.15 -18.68 5.41
C PRO A 631 -12.36 -17.79 4.18
N LEU A 632 -13.39 -18.09 3.39
CA LEU A 632 -13.74 -17.33 2.20
C LEU A 632 -15.01 -16.52 2.49
N GLU A 633 -14.94 -15.20 2.29
CA GLU A 633 -16.10 -14.30 2.30
C GLU A 633 -16.49 -14.01 0.86
N PRO A 634 -17.56 -14.59 0.31
CA PRO A 634 -17.94 -14.41 -1.08
C PRO A 634 -18.49 -12.99 -1.32
N ASP A 635 -18.16 -12.40 -2.47
CA ASP A 635 -18.66 -11.10 -2.89
C ASP A 635 -19.94 -11.21 -3.75
N GLU A 636 -20.55 -10.04 -4.01
CA GLU A 636 -21.74 -9.92 -4.87
C GLU A 636 -21.49 -10.51 -6.27
N GLY A 637 -20.34 -10.20 -6.88
CA GLY A 637 -20.02 -10.60 -8.25
C GLY A 637 -19.95 -12.11 -8.45
N LEU A 638 -19.33 -12.81 -7.50
CA LEU A 638 -19.19 -14.27 -7.52
C LEU A 638 -20.55 -14.95 -7.34
N LEU A 639 -21.33 -14.53 -6.32
CA LEU A 639 -22.62 -15.14 -6.02
C LEU A 639 -23.65 -14.85 -7.10
N ASP A 640 -23.68 -13.62 -7.64
CA ASP A 640 -24.58 -13.25 -8.73
C ASP A 640 -24.30 -14.04 -10.01
N THR A 641 -23.02 -14.26 -10.35
CA THR A 641 -22.63 -15.07 -11.51
C THR A 641 -23.04 -16.53 -11.35
N LEU A 642 -22.82 -17.14 -10.16
CA LEU A 642 -23.21 -18.51 -9.89
C LEU A 642 -24.72 -18.69 -9.88
N ALA A 643 -25.46 -17.74 -9.31
CA ALA A 643 -26.93 -17.73 -9.33
C ALA A 643 -27.45 -17.62 -10.77
N ASP A 644 -26.88 -16.74 -11.58
CA ASP A 644 -27.23 -16.58 -13.01
C ASP A 644 -27.04 -17.88 -13.79
N ILE A 645 -25.88 -18.56 -13.61
CA ILE A 645 -25.65 -19.87 -14.26
C ILE A 645 -26.68 -20.89 -13.82
N CYS A 646 -27.01 -20.95 -12.52
CA CYS A 646 -27.95 -21.92 -11.98
C CYS A 646 -29.39 -21.63 -12.49
N VAL A 647 -29.80 -20.38 -12.55
CA VAL A 647 -31.13 -19.99 -13.06
C VAL A 647 -31.24 -20.30 -14.55
N ARG A 648 -30.22 -19.97 -15.37
CA ARG A 648 -30.19 -20.32 -16.82
C ARG A 648 -30.20 -21.81 -17.09
N ALA A 649 -29.63 -22.59 -16.18
CA ALA A 649 -29.61 -24.05 -16.27
C ALA A 649 -30.83 -24.73 -15.63
N ALA A 650 -31.79 -23.97 -15.12
CA ALA A 650 -32.97 -24.44 -14.38
C ALA A 650 -32.63 -25.25 -13.09
N PHE A 651 -31.48 -24.95 -12.45
CA PHE A 651 -31.09 -25.50 -11.15
C PHE A 651 -31.64 -24.63 -9.99
N PHE A 652 -32.95 -24.39 -9.98
CA PHE A 652 -33.60 -23.43 -9.06
C PHE A 652 -33.36 -23.72 -7.58
N LYS A 653 -33.27 -24.98 -7.19
CA LYS A 653 -32.95 -25.35 -5.78
C LYS A 653 -31.57 -24.79 -5.38
N LYS A 654 -30.58 -24.93 -6.28
CA LYS A 654 -29.25 -24.38 -6.03
C LYS A 654 -29.18 -22.87 -6.15
N ALA A 655 -29.95 -22.29 -7.06
CA ALA A 655 -30.09 -20.83 -7.13
C ALA A 655 -30.65 -20.25 -5.83
N LEU A 656 -31.67 -20.87 -5.24
CA LEU A 656 -32.22 -20.47 -3.94
C LEU A 656 -31.19 -20.61 -2.78
N GLU A 657 -30.36 -21.67 -2.79
CA GLU A 657 -29.28 -21.81 -1.81
C GLU A 657 -28.26 -20.67 -1.91
N ILE A 658 -27.89 -20.28 -3.15
CA ILE A 658 -26.93 -19.18 -3.40
C ILE A 658 -27.55 -17.85 -2.96
N VAL A 659 -28.81 -17.61 -3.30
CA VAL A 659 -29.51 -16.38 -2.93
C VAL A 659 -29.68 -16.25 -1.43
N ALA A 660 -30.01 -17.36 -0.73
CA ALA A 660 -30.05 -17.37 0.72
C ALA A 660 -28.67 -17.02 1.35
N CYS A 661 -27.59 -17.48 0.72
CA CYS A 661 -26.23 -17.08 1.10
C CYS A 661 -26.00 -15.58 0.89
N MET A 662 -26.45 -14.99 -0.23
CA MET A 662 -26.37 -13.54 -0.47
C MET A 662 -27.08 -12.76 0.65
N GLU A 663 -28.31 -13.15 0.98
CA GLU A 663 -29.10 -12.49 2.04
C GLU A 663 -28.43 -12.61 3.41
N GLN A 664 -27.82 -13.76 3.73
CA GLN A 664 -27.07 -13.95 4.98
C GLN A 664 -25.84 -13.04 5.10
N HIS A 665 -25.20 -12.73 3.99
CA HIS A 665 -24.04 -11.80 3.94
C HIS A 665 -24.46 -10.34 3.73
N GLY A 666 -25.77 -10.03 3.76
CA GLY A 666 -26.28 -8.67 3.57
C GLY A 666 -26.17 -8.15 2.13
N ILE A 667 -25.97 -9.03 1.16
CA ILE A 667 -25.84 -8.69 -0.27
C ILE A 667 -27.25 -8.73 -0.89
N PRO A 668 -27.79 -7.61 -1.41
CA PRO A 668 -29.11 -7.58 -2.01
C PRO A 668 -29.12 -8.29 -3.38
N PRO A 669 -29.90 -9.38 -3.56
CA PRO A 669 -29.96 -10.08 -4.84
C PRO A 669 -30.70 -9.27 -5.90
N ASN A 670 -30.22 -9.29 -7.15
CA ASN A 670 -30.83 -8.58 -8.26
C ASN A 670 -32.07 -9.31 -8.82
N LYS A 671 -33.20 -9.14 -8.13
CA LYS A 671 -34.49 -9.79 -8.49
C LYS A 671 -34.96 -9.48 -9.90
N THR A 672 -34.74 -8.26 -10.40
CA THR A 672 -35.13 -7.83 -11.76
C THR A 672 -34.39 -8.63 -12.83
N LYS A 673 -33.08 -8.83 -12.68
CA LYS A 673 -32.27 -9.67 -13.57
C LYS A 673 -32.75 -11.10 -13.58
N PHE A 674 -32.95 -11.70 -12.41
CA PHE A 674 -33.39 -13.10 -12.29
C PHE A 674 -34.82 -13.30 -12.80
N THR A 675 -35.73 -12.34 -12.61
CA THR A 675 -37.07 -12.35 -13.20
C THR A 675 -37.01 -12.45 -14.71
N ARG A 676 -36.21 -11.59 -15.35
CA ARG A 676 -36.05 -11.59 -16.81
C ARG A 676 -35.54 -12.94 -17.32
N ILE A 677 -34.52 -13.49 -16.69
CA ILE A 677 -33.94 -14.79 -17.07
C ILE A 677 -34.94 -15.92 -16.85
N TYR A 678 -35.65 -15.90 -15.71
CA TYR A 678 -36.66 -16.90 -15.37
C TYR A 678 -37.78 -16.94 -16.42
N VAL A 679 -38.31 -15.78 -16.80
CA VAL A 679 -39.35 -15.67 -17.82
C VAL A 679 -38.88 -16.18 -19.18
N GLU A 680 -37.64 -15.86 -19.57
CA GLU A 680 -37.06 -16.34 -20.84
C GLU A 680 -36.87 -17.87 -20.85
N MET A 681 -36.42 -18.45 -19.75
CA MET A 681 -36.15 -19.89 -19.65
C MET A 681 -37.42 -20.72 -19.44
N HIS A 682 -38.47 -20.13 -18.88
CA HIS A 682 -39.70 -20.79 -18.53
C HIS A 682 -40.37 -21.46 -19.74
N SER A 683 -40.43 -20.78 -20.89
CA SER A 683 -41.02 -21.28 -22.13
C SER A 683 -40.36 -22.55 -22.67
N ARG A 684 -39.14 -22.85 -22.24
CA ARG A 684 -38.34 -23.98 -22.74
C ARG A 684 -38.39 -25.24 -21.85
N MET A 685 -38.95 -25.15 -20.63
CA MET A 685 -38.81 -26.21 -19.63
C MET A 685 -39.76 -27.43 -19.79
N PHE A 686 -40.85 -27.35 -20.58
CA PHE A 686 -41.95 -28.29 -20.47
C PHE A 686 -42.50 -28.84 -21.83
N THR A 687 -41.63 -29.44 -22.64
CA THR A 687 -42.01 -29.84 -24.00
C THR A 687 -42.23 -31.36 -24.22
N SER A 688 -42.13 -32.25 -23.21
CA SER A 688 -42.27 -33.71 -23.44
C SER A 688 -43.28 -34.38 -22.52
N LYS A 689 -44.31 -35.06 -23.09
CA LYS A 689 -45.37 -35.76 -22.39
C LYS A 689 -45.07 -37.21 -22.01
N HIS A 690 -44.00 -37.85 -22.50
CA HIS A 690 -43.69 -39.24 -22.23
C HIS A 690 -42.34 -39.42 -21.52
N ALA A 691 -42.36 -39.74 -20.24
CA ALA A 691 -41.19 -39.97 -19.42
C ALA A 691 -41.38 -41.13 -18.41
N SER A 692 -40.29 -41.87 -18.12
CA SER A 692 -40.30 -42.92 -17.07
C SER A 692 -40.57 -42.35 -15.67
N ARG A 693 -41.08 -43.20 -14.74
CA ARG A 693 -41.45 -42.82 -13.38
C ARG A 693 -40.35 -42.00 -12.65
N ALA A 694 -39.14 -42.47 -12.71
CA ALA A 694 -37.96 -41.75 -12.12
C ALA A 694 -37.67 -40.40 -12.80
N ARG A 695 -38.02 -40.18 -14.06
CA ARG A 695 -37.95 -38.87 -14.73
C ARG A 695 -39.14 -38.01 -14.34
N GLN A 696 -40.30 -38.56 -14.05
CA GLN A 696 -41.46 -37.82 -13.58
C GLN A 696 -41.23 -37.29 -12.15
N ASP A 697 -40.62 -38.05 -11.24
CA ASP A 697 -40.30 -37.61 -9.89
C ASP A 697 -39.24 -36.49 -9.87
N ARG A 698 -38.19 -36.62 -10.67
CA ARG A 698 -37.21 -35.51 -10.85
C ARG A 698 -37.85 -34.25 -11.48
N ARG A 699 -38.89 -34.46 -12.32
CA ARG A 699 -39.66 -33.36 -12.90
C ARG A 699 -40.55 -32.68 -11.86
N LYS A 700 -41.20 -33.43 -10.95
CA LYS A 700 -41.96 -32.89 -9.82
C LYS A 700 -41.09 -32.06 -8.88
N GLU A 701 -39.89 -32.55 -8.53
CA GLU A 701 -38.92 -31.78 -7.73
C GLU A 701 -38.47 -30.48 -8.39
N ARG A 702 -38.14 -30.55 -9.69
CA ARG A 702 -37.76 -29.35 -10.46
C ARG A 702 -38.91 -28.35 -10.52
N LYS A 703 -40.15 -28.81 -10.68
CA LYS A 703 -41.33 -27.96 -10.72
C LYS A 703 -41.54 -27.28 -9.38
N ARG A 704 -41.46 -28.00 -8.26
CA ARG A 704 -41.53 -27.42 -6.91
C ARG A 704 -40.45 -26.39 -6.65
N ALA A 705 -39.21 -26.67 -7.08
CA ALA A 705 -38.12 -25.71 -6.95
C ALA A 705 -38.32 -24.46 -7.84
N ALA A 706 -38.86 -24.61 -9.06
CA ALA A 706 -39.19 -23.49 -9.95
C ALA A 706 -40.33 -22.63 -9.34
N GLU A 707 -41.32 -23.22 -8.72
CA GLU A 707 -42.41 -22.51 -8.02
C GLU A 707 -41.91 -21.77 -6.77
N ALA A 708 -41.02 -22.38 -6.00
CA ALA A 708 -40.39 -21.72 -4.86
C ALA A 708 -39.55 -20.53 -5.31
N PHE A 709 -38.81 -20.65 -6.42
CA PHE A 709 -38.03 -19.54 -7.02
C PHE A 709 -38.94 -18.43 -7.55
N LYS A 710 -40.06 -18.80 -8.21
CA LYS A 710 -41.07 -17.86 -8.68
C LYS A 710 -41.67 -17.05 -7.52
N PHE A 711 -42.02 -17.74 -6.40
CA PHE A 711 -42.52 -17.12 -5.18
C PHE A 711 -41.48 -16.13 -4.60
N TRP A 712 -40.22 -16.54 -4.53
CA TRP A 712 -39.14 -15.68 -4.06
C TRP A 712 -38.97 -14.43 -4.93
N LEU A 713 -39.17 -14.53 -6.27
CA LEU A 713 -39.18 -13.39 -7.18
C LEU A 713 -40.37 -12.43 -6.98
N GLY A 714 -41.39 -12.83 -6.25
CA GLY A 714 -42.64 -12.05 -6.07
C GLY A 714 -43.58 -12.04 -7.27
N LEU A 715 -43.44 -13.01 -8.21
CA LEU A 715 -44.30 -13.10 -9.38
C LEU A 715 -45.65 -13.67 -9.04
N PRO A 716 -46.77 -13.07 -9.48
CA PRO A 716 -48.13 -13.54 -9.21
C PRO A 716 -48.44 -14.89 -9.89
N ASN A 717 -49.29 -15.72 -9.29
CA ASN A 717 -49.68 -17.02 -9.85
C ASN A 717 -50.34 -16.91 -11.23
N SER A 718 -51.01 -15.80 -11.53
CA SER A 718 -51.62 -15.51 -12.82
C SER A 718 -50.67 -15.16 -13.96
N PHE A 719 -49.36 -14.99 -13.66
CA PHE A 719 -48.35 -14.56 -14.65
C PHE A 719 -48.12 -15.61 -15.75
N TYR A 720 -48.38 -16.88 -15.46
CA TYR A 720 -48.31 -17.99 -16.42
C TYR A 720 -49.68 -18.60 -16.58
N GLY A 721 -50.21 -18.67 -17.78
CA GLY A 721 -51.54 -19.18 -18.07
C GLY A 721 -51.87 -20.55 -17.45
N SER A 722 -52.98 -21.13 -17.83
CA SER A 722 -53.56 -22.37 -17.25
C SER A 722 -52.63 -23.60 -17.23
N GLU A 723 -51.53 -23.58 -18.01
CA GLU A 723 -50.57 -24.70 -18.09
C GLU A 723 -49.76 -24.95 -16.78
N TRP A 724 -49.82 -24.01 -15.81
CA TRP A 724 -49.09 -24.07 -14.53
C TRP A 724 -49.96 -24.46 -13.35
N ARG A 725 -51.23 -24.71 -13.53
CA ARG A 725 -52.10 -25.18 -12.47
C ARG A 725 -51.74 -26.63 -12.13
N LEU A 726 -51.25 -26.86 -10.91
CA LEU A 726 -51.01 -28.19 -10.34
C LEU A 726 -52.31 -29.00 -10.22
N ASP A 727 -53.46 -28.30 -10.21
CA ASP A 727 -54.76 -28.83 -9.87
C ASP A 727 -55.29 -29.84 -10.88
N SER A 728 -54.79 -29.86 -12.13
CA SER A 728 -55.24 -30.81 -13.14
C SER A 728 -54.54 -32.18 -13.13
N VAL A 729 -53.51 -32.37 -12.25
CA VAL A 729 -52.72 -33.63 -12.22
C VAL A 729 -52.95 -34.39 -10.91
N ILE A 730 -53.42 -33.73 -9.86
CA ILE A 730 -53.69 -34.34 -8.54
C ILE A 730 -55.09 -34.94 -8.44
N ASP A 731 -56.05 -34.37 -9.16
CA ASP A 731 -57.44 -34.84 -9.13
C ASP A 731 -57.71 -36.17 -9.86
N ASP A 732 -56.79 -36.60 -10.78
CA ASP A 732 -56.95 -37.87 -11.48
C ASP A 732 -56.35 -39.08 -10.74
N GLU A 733 -55.49 -38.89 -9.74
CA GLU A 733 -54.90 -39.97 -8.94
C GLU A 733 -55.77 -40.34 -7.69
N TYR A 734 -56.67 -39.45 -7.25
CA TYR A 734 -57.57 -39.72 -6.09
C TYR A 734 -58.96 -40.21 -6.45
N LYS A 735 -59.25 -40.35 -7.75
CA LYS A 735 -60.56 -40.90 -8.21
C LYS A 735 -60.50 -42.34 -8.71
N SER A 736 -59.37 -43.02 -8.50
CA SER A 736 -59.19 -44.43 -8.89
C SER A 736 -58.73 -45.32 -7.74
N GLU A 737 -59.23 -45.07 -6.49
CA GLU A 737 -59.34 -46.04 -5.41
C GLU A 737 -60.77 -46.12 -4.89
#